data_5b1f075967caa08f9ad01161b65924c2
#
_entry.id   5b1f075967caa08f9ad01161b65924c2
#
_cell.length_a   1.000
_cell.length_b   1.000
_cell.length_c   1.000
_cell.angle_alpha   90.00
_cell.angle_beta   90.00
_cell.angle_gamma   90.00
#
_symmetry.space_group_name_H-M   'P 1'
#
loop_
_entity.id
_entity.type
_entity.pdbx_description
1 polymer ?
#
loop_
_entity_poly.entity_id
_entity_poly.type
_entity_poly.pdbx_seq_one_letter_code
_entity_poly.pdbx_strand_id
1 'polypeptide(L)'
;SDTTPNPRDVRSPAQGSVTSKMSGNIQNEEFDDGWMDLSRDANAGGAFLGGGIALVFAIIYAAQLSFMNRDRDRYKETFRIADAIAAGARAFLYREYVCLFVFCLVIGLIILGLPGLGWKSMISFWFGAFLSSLSGYIGMLTATYSNVLTTIACEPESPGEPGNLNAGLRVAFKSGSVMALSVVASSLLGIGILYIGFEDEDKDAQGRREIWETISAFAFGGSAIALFARVGGGIYTKAADVGADLVGKVEEDLPEDSPDNPATIADNVGDNVGDVAGMGADLFESYAGSIIAAGTLGVERFGNAGIAFPLWLAGFGAIASIIGTFLVRTTKTFKKTGDKAEQIKNATSVLNSLLWSIRFAILFSSVLVLGLTWIALGLTFGTDHKESWRLFLTVLIGLLTGNAIGFATEYATSYTEPPTVSIADKSYTGPATVIIQGLGVGMLSTVPPVLCIVIAILAAHALVGVYGIAVAAVAMLSTLGVTLATDAFGPVADNAGGIAEMSEEVDERTRETTDSLDALGNTTAATGKGFAIGSAVLTALALLNAFADAVNLSTVNILDEVVLPGIILGAALPFVFAALTMLSVGNAAESIMYECRLQLNQKFFDGKELDSQKCVDICTTESIKEMVAPGVLAIFMPVVVGLMVGPRMLVGMLAGSISSGFLLAVMMSNAGGAWDNAKKYVGKGMLHPNNKHPKKTDEYKAVVVGDTVGDPFKDTSGPSLNILIKLMSVISLVIAPLMTTDGGDGTRDDWEKNRWWHGLIILIILVIFGITYQCVISRFAALHDKDEIDAQAKKRKNTVEMKRRKSVGSIEGKEGDLVPEEELKMEPEEKKTSAEVAPPVTV
;
A
#
# COMPACT_ATOMS: atom_id res chain seq x y z
N SER A 1 68.68 57.62 3.68
CA SER A 1 68.84 56.23 3.48
C SER A 1 67.53 55.56 3.77
N ASP A 2 66.89 55.11 2.73
CA ASP A 2 65.62 54.40 2.59
C ASP A 2 65.62 53.02 3.28
N THR A 3 64.56 52.74 3.97
CA THR A 3 64.13 51.38 4.18
C THR A 3 62.60 51.29 4.14
N THR A 4 62.12 50.82 3.01
CA THR A 4 60.73 50.43 2.82
C THR A 4 60.42 49.08 3.55
N PRO A 5 59.32 48.92 4.28
CA PRO A 5 58.92 47.63 4.87
C PRO A 5 58.11 46.76 3.88
N ASN A 6 58.40 45.47 3.95
CA ASN A 6 57.84 44.34 3.17
C ASN A 6 56.38 44.18 3.52
N PRO A 7 55.47 43.98 2.55
CA PRO A 7 54.01 43.76 2.75
C PRO A 7 53.69 42.30 2.95
N ARG A 8 53.89 41.71 4.13
CA ARG A 8 53.36 40.44 4.56
C ARG A 8 53.16 40.50 6.08
N ASP A 9 52.00 41.02 6.49
CA ASP A 9 51.40 40.74 7.80
C ASP A 9 50.13 41.59 7.98
N VAL A 10 49.08 41.21 7.17
CA VAL A 10 47.72 41.67 7.48
C VAL A 10 46.98 40.44 7.96
N ARG A 11 46.93 40.24 9.28
CA ARG A 11 46.03 39.34 9.94
C ARG A 11 44.61 39.90 9.79
N SER A 12 43.75 39.19 9.04
CA SER A 12 42.31 39.40 9.05
C SER A 12 41.72 39.01 10.44
N PRO A 13 40.71 39.73 10.94
CA PRO A 13 40.06 39.37 12.21
C PRO A 13 39.30 38.09 12.07
N ALA A 14 39.45 37.17 13.04
CA ALA A 14 38.77 35.92 13.16
C ALA A 14 37.26 36.13 13.15
N GLN A 15 36.58 35.66 12.10
CA GLN A 15 35.17 35.37 12.12
C GLN A 15 34.98 34.11 12.99
N GLY A 16 34.64 34.33 14.23
CA GLY A 16 34.19 33.27 15.13
C GLY A 16 32.90 32.71 14.65
N SER A 17 32.94 31.53 14.06
CA SER A 17 31.73 30.79 13.66
C SER A 17 31.01 30.28 14.91
N VAL A 18 29.82 30.79 15.13
CA VAL A 18 28.90 30.35 16.18
C VAL A 18 28.40 28.90 15.91
N THR A 19 28.68 28.37 14.73
CA THR A 19 28.29 26.99 14.30
C THR A 19 29.21 25.88 14.80
N SER A 20 30.44 26.20 15.26
CA SER A 20 31.35 25.13 15.70
C SER A 20 31.18 24.70 17.17
N LYS A 21 30.29 25.35 17.93
CA LYS A 21 30.01 24.97 19.32
C LYS A 21 28.85 23.99 19.52
N MET A 22 28.06 23.73 18.51
CA MET A 22 26.99 22.70 18.61
C MET A 22 27.40 21.32 18.04
N SER A 23 28.39 21.24 17.15
CA SER A 23 28.87 19.97 16.61
C SER A 23 30.09 19.38 17.35
N GLY A 24 30.72 20.16 18.23
CA GLY A 24 32.00 19.78 18.84
C GLY A 24 31.94 18.97 20.14
N ASN A 25 30.73 18.69 20.69
CA ASN A 25 30.63 18.01 21.99
C ASN A 25 29.93 16.67 21.97
N ILE A 26 29.63 16.11 20.80
CA ILE A 26 28.98 14.79 20.71
C ILE A 26 29.95 13.69 20.25
N GLN A 27 31.10 14.03 19.69
CA GLN A 27 32.03 13.08 19.07
C GLN A 27 33.16 12.52 19.96
N ASN A 28 33.34 12.97 21.20
CA ASN A 28 34.44 12.51 22.07
C ASN A 28 34.01 12.31 23.52
N GLU A 29 32.78 11.87 23.82
CA GLU A 29 32.54 11.15 25.06
C GLU A 29 33.05 9.73 24.86
N GLU A 30 34.15 9.33 25.46
CA GLU A 30 34.58 7.95 25.63
C GLU A 30 33.36 7.18 26.12
N PHE A 31 32.88 6.22 25.28
CA PHE A 31 31.77 5.37 25.63
C PHE A 31 32.20 4.53 26.82
N ASP A 32 31.52 4.75 27.94
CA ASP A 32 31.65 3.95 29.13
C ASP A 32 31.23 2.50 28.78
N ASP A 33 32.19 1.54 28.84
CA ASP A 33 32.02 0.12 28.49
C ASP A 33 31.03 -0.62 29.40
N GLY A 34 30.11 0.09 30.03
CA GLY A 34 29.12 -0.42 30.98
C GLY A 34 27.85 -1.03 30.36
N TRP A 35 27.75 -1.16 29.04
CA TRP A 35 26.62 -1.82 28.38
C TRP A 35 26.65 -3.34 28.66
N MET A 36 25.47 -3.94 28.89
CA MET A 36 25.43 -5.38 29.04
C MET A 36 25.90 -6.03 27.73
N ASP A 37 27.01 -6.73 27.78
CA ASP A 37 27.49 -7.55 26.67
C ASP A 37 26.61 -8.80 26.59
N LEU A 38 25.51 -8.66 25.88
CA LEU A 38 24.55 -9.74 25.63
C LEU A 38 25.17 -10.74 24.68
N SER A 39 25.07 -12.01 25.00
CA SER A 39 25.44 -13.08 24.08
C SER A 39 24.60 -12.98 22.78
N ARG A 40 25.12 -13.49 21.67
CA ARG A 40 24.44 -13.55 20.36
C ARG A 40 22.99 -14.02 20.46
N ASP A 41 22.77 -15.10 21.23
CA ASP A 41 21.44 -15.69 21.39
C ASP A 41 20.49 -14.78 22.18
N ALA A 42 21.00 -14.01 23.15
CA ALA A 42 20.23 -13.04 23.89
C ALA A 42 19.87 -11.81 23.03
N ASN A 43 20.75 -11.40 22.12
CA ASN A 43 20.47 -10.31 21.15
C ASN A 43 19.27 -10.65 20.27
N ALA A 44 19.21 -11.87 19.74
CA ALA A 44 18.10 -12.35 18.90
C ALA A 44 16.85 -12.77 19.73
N GLY A 45 16.97 -12.86 21.05
CA GLY A 45 15.91 -13.37 21.94
C GLY A 45 14.57 -12.68 21.76
N GLY A 46 14.57 -11.36 21.56
CA GLY A 46 13.35 -10.58 21.30
C GLY A 46 12.65 -10.99 20.01
N ALA A 47 13.40 -11.23 18.94
CA ALA A 47 12.87 -11.67 17.66
C ALA A 47 12.24 -13.06 17.74
N PHE A 48 12.91 -14.02 18.37
CA PHE A 48 12.38 -15.39 18.55
C PHE A 48 11.19 -15.44 19.50
N LEU A 49 11.23 -14.69 20.60
CA LEU A 49 10.13 -14.63 21.55
C LEU A 49 8.87 -14.04 20.88
N GLY A 50 8.99 -12.83 20.32
CA GLY A 50 7.86 -12.14 19.71
C GLY A 50 7.37 -12.83 18.44
N GLY A 51 8.29 -13.20 17.54
CA GLY A 51 7.98 -13.92 16.30
C GLY A 51 7.39 -15.30 16.56
N GLY A 52 7.92 -16.07 17.51
CA GLY A 52 7.38 -17.37 17.89
C GLY A 52 5.98 -17.29 18.48
N ILE A 53 5.72 -16.34 19.39
CA ILE A 53 4.39 -16.12 19.97
C ILE A 53 3.41 -15.66 18.87
N ALA A 54 3.81 -14.73 17.97
CA ALA A 54 2.99 -14.28 16.87
C ALA A 54 2.60 -15.44 15.95
N LEU A 55 3.54 -16.32 15.60
CA LEU A 55 3.28 -17.50 14.78
C LEU A 55 2.27 -18.45 15.44
N VAL A 56 2.43 -18.72 16.74
CA VAL A 56 1.49 -19.57 17.50
C VAL A 56 0.08 -18.98 17.48
N PHE A 57 -0.06 -17.66 17.71
CA PHE A 57 -1.38 -17.03 17.69
C PHE A 57 -1.96 -16.95 16.27
N ALA A 58 -1.16 -16.76 15.21
CA ALA A 58 -1.62 -16.86 13.84
C ALA A 58 -2.22 -18.25 13.57
N ILE A 59 -1.53 -19.31 13.98
CA ILE A 59 -2.04 -20.68 13.85
C ILE A 59 -3.32 -20.90 14.67
N ILE A 60 -3.40 -20.40 15.91
CA ILE A 60 -4.60 -20.50 16.74
C ILE A 60 -5.80 -19.82 16.08
N TYR A 61 -5.62 -18.60 15.53
CA TYR A 61 -6.71 -17.88 14.87
C TYR A 61 -7.12 -18.56 13.56
N ALA A 62 -6.15 -19.04 12.76
CA ALA A 62 -6.45 -19.83 11.56
C ALA A 62 -7.22 -21.11 11.89
N ALA A 63 -6.83 -21.83 12.95
CA ALA A 63 -7.55 -23.00 13.43
C ALA A 63 -8.97 -22.63 13.90
N GLN A 64 -9.16 -21.52 14.64
CA GLN A 64 -10.48 -21.07 15.04
C GLN A 64 -11.39 -20.77 13.86
N LEU A 65 -10.87 -20.17 12.79
CA LEU A 65 -11.63 -19.95 11.55
C LEU A 65 -11.97 -21.27 10.86
N SER A 66 -11.03 -22.22 10.81
CA SER A 66 -11.26 -23.52 10.16
C SER A 66 -12.28 -24.41 10.87
N PHE A 67 -12.47 -24.24 12.19
CA PHE A 67 -13.46 -24.96 13.00
C PHE A 67 -14.84 -24.30 13.00
N MET A 68 -15.04 -23.17 12.34
CA MET A 68 -16.37 -22.55 12.22
C MET A 68 -17.27 -23.43 11.35
N ASN A 69 -18.56 -23.49 11.75
CA ASN A 69 -19.54 -24.31 11.07
C ASN A 69 -19.74 -23.84 9.63
N ARG A 70 -19.63 -24.76 8.68
CA ARG A 70 -19.80 -24.56 7.25
C ARG A 70 -20.97 -25.40 6.78
N ASP A 71 -22.18 -24.89 6.94
CA ASP A 71 -23.35 -25.54 6.39
C ASP A 71 -23.44 -25.31 4.86
N ARG A 72 -22.56 -26.04 4.13
CA ARG A 72 -22.50 -25.96 2.66
C ARG A 72 -23.79 -26.47 1.99
N ASP A 73 -24.58 -27.26 2.69
CA ASP A 73 -25.86 -27.76 2.13
C ASP A 73 -26.93 -26.66 2.16
N ARG A 74 -26.86 -25.78 3.16
CA ARG A 74 -27.76 -24.62 3.29
C ARG A 74 -27.40 -23.47 2.36
N TYR A 75 -26.09 -23.21 2.14
CA TYR A 75 -25.57 -22.04 1.43
C TYR A 75 -24.82 -22.46 0.15
N LYS A 76 -25.43 -23.28 -0.71
CA LYS A 76 -24.74 -23.86 -1.89
C LYS A 76 -24.26 -22.80 -2.87
N GLU A 77 -25.09 -21.83 -3.18
CA GLU A 77 -24.77 -20.76 -4.12
C GLU A 77 -23.74 -19.81 -3.55
N THR A 78 -23.91 -19.40 -2.29
CA THR A 78 -22.96 -18.55 -1.56
C THR A 78 -21.55 -19.16 -1.55
N PHE A 79 -21.43 -20.46 -1.29
CA PHE A 79 -20.15 -21.16 -1.37
C PHE A 79 -19.64 -21.33 -2.81
N ARG A 80 -20.52 -21.48 -3.79
CA ARG A 80 -20.11 -21.54 -5.21
C ARG A 80 -19.43 -20.23 -5.65
N ILE A 81 -20.01 -19.09 -5.29
CA ILE A 81 -19.45 -17.76 -5.55
C ILE A 81 -18.09 -17.61 -4.85
N ALA A 82 -18.02 -17.92 -3.56
CA ALA A 82 -16.79 -17.84 -2.79
C ALA A 82 -15.67 -18.76 -3.32
N ASP A 83 -16.03 -19.99 -3.74
CA ASP A 83 -15.08 -20.94 -4.33
C ASP A 83 -14.57 -20.43 -5.70
N ALA A 84 -15.39 -19.71 -6.48
CA ALA A 84 -14.98 -19.09 -7.74
C ALA A 84 -14.00 -17.94 -7.48
N ILE A 85 -14.28 -17.06 -6.52
CA ILE A 85 -13.36 -15.98 -6.09
C ILE A 85 -12.03 -16.58 -5.61
N ALA A 86 -12.07 -17.59 -4.74
CA ALA A 86 -10.88 -18.24 -4.23
C ALA A 86 -10.07 -18.96 -5.33
N ALA A 87 -10.71 -19.50 -6.35
CA ALA A 87 -10.05 -20.13 -7.48
C ALA A 87 -9.36 -19.07 -8.37
N GLY A 88 -10.01 -17.94 -8.63
CA GLY A 88 -9.45 -16.82 -9.36
C GLY A 88 -8.22 -16.25 -8.65
N ALA A 89 -8.31 -15.99 -7.34
CA ALA A 89 -7.20 -15.47 -6.53
C ALA A 89 -5.98 -16.42 -6.54
N ARG A 90 -6.20 -17.73 -6.40
CA ARG A 90 -5.12 -18.72 -6.51
C ARG A 90 -4.50 -18.77 -7.91
N ALA A 91 -5.31 -18.65 -8.97
CA ALA A 91 -4.82 -18.66 -10.35
C ALA A 91 -3.94 -17.44 -10.65
N PHE A 92 -4.33 -16.27 -10.16
CA PHE A 92 -3.53 -15.05 -10.25
C PHE A 92 -2.18 -15.21 -9.55
N LEU A 93 -2.19 -15.52 -8.23
CA LEU A 93 -0.97 -15.64 -7.44
C LEU A 93 -0.02 -16.71 -8.01
N TYR A 94 -0.55 -17.81 -8.53
CA TYR A 94 0.29 -18.83 -9.15
C TYR A 94 1.06 -18.27 -10.37
N ARG A 95 0.37 -17.55 -11.26
CA ARG A 95 1.01 -16.95 -12.44
C ARG A 95 2.00 -15.86 -12.05
N GLU A 96 1.64 -15.01 -11.10
CA GLU A 96 2.50 -13.95 -10.56
C GLU A 96 3.76 -14.55 -9.91
N TYR A 97 3.62 -15.54 -9.03
CA TYR A 97 4.74 -16.15 -8.32
C TYR A 97 5.70 -16.92 -9.25
N VAL A 98 5.21 -17.48 -10.35
CA VAL A 98 6.09 -18.06 -11.38
C VAL A 98 6.97 -16.96 -12.00
N CYS A 99 6.42 -15.81 -12.35
CA CYS A 99 7.20 -14.68 -12.88
C CYS A 99 8.19 -14.16 -11.84
N LEU A 100 7.74 -13.99 -10.59
CA LEU A 100 8.58 -13.54 -9.48
C LEU A 100 9.69 -14.51 -9.11
N PHE A 101 9.42 -15.81 -9.18
CA PHE A 101 10.46 -16.84 -8.97
C PHE A 101 11.60 -16.71 -9.99
N VAL A 102 11.27 -16.56 -11.28
CA VAL A 102 12.27 -16.36 -12.33
C VAL A 102 13.05 -15.07 -12.09
N PHE A 103 12.35 -13.99 -11.76
CA PHE A 103 12.97 -12.70 -11.43
C PHE A 103 13.94 -12.84 -10.23
N CYS A 104 13.48 -13.40 -9.12
CA CYS A 104 14.30 -13.58 -7.91
C CYS A 104 15.49 -14.51 -8.15
N LEU A 105 15.32 -15.55 -8.98
CA LEU A 105 16.43 -16.43 -9.36
C LEU A 105 17.52 -15.64 -10.09
N VAL A 106 17.14 -14.84 -11.09
CA VAL A 106 18.09 -14.03 -11.88
C VAL A 106 18.80 -13.00 -11.01
N ILE A 107 18.06 -12.22 -10.21
CA ILE A 107 18.66 -11.21 -9.31
C ILE A 107 19.56 -11.87 -8.27
N GLY A 108 19.16 -12.99 -7.68
CA GLY A 108 20.00 -13.71 -6.71
C GLY A 108 21.32 -14.21 -7.32
N LEU A 109 21.30 -14.69 -8.57
CA LEU A 109 22.50 -15.06 -9.29
C LEU A 109 23.38 -13.84 -9.63
N ILE A 110 22.79 -12.70 -9.94
CA ILE A 110 23.54 -11.45 -10.11
C ILE A 110 24.21 -11.06 -8.79
N ILE A 111 23.50 -11.09 -7.67
CA ILE A 111 24.05 -10.80 -6.32
C ILE A 111 25.24 -11.73 -6.02
N LEU A 112 25.12 -13.02 -6.32
CA LEU A 112 26.21 -14.00 -6.13
C LEU A 112 27.46 -13.65 -6.93
N GLY A 113 27.30 -13.15 -8.16
CA GLY A 113 28.38 -12.81 -9.07
C GLY A 113 29.03 -11.47 -8.83
N LEU A 114 28.39 -10.59 -8.04
CA LEU A 114 28.91 -9.25 -7.77
C LEU A 114 30.02 -9.29 -6.69
N PRO A 115 31.16 -8.60 -6.90
CA PRO A 115 32.21 -8.50 -5.91
C PRO A 115 31.71 -7.82 -4.63
N GLY A 116 32.10 -8.33 -3.47
CA GLY A 116 31.73 -7.77 -2.16
C GLY A 116 30.38 -8.28 -1.58
N LEU A 117 29.49 -8.92 -2.37
CA LEU A 117 28.21 -9.42 -1.88
C LEU A 117 28.25 -10.91 -1.49
N GLY A 118 28.48 -11.79 -2.45
CA GLY A 118 28.69 -13.22 -2.21
C GLY A 118 27.42 -14.03 -1.87
N TRP A 119 27.63 -15.30 -1.45
CA TRP A 119 26.54 -16.25 -1.25
C TRP A 119 25.63 -15.95 -0.04
N LYS A 120 26.15 -15.29 1.00
CA LYS A 120 25.36 -14.92 2.17
C LYS A 120 24.28 -13.89 1.81
N SER A 121 24.64 -12.86 1.02
CA SER A 121 23.67 -11.87 0.53
C SER A 121 22.65 -12.48 -0.42
N MET A 122 23.05 -13.42 -1.28
CA MET A 122 22.13 -14.18 -2.15
C MET A 122 21.11 -14.97 -1.34
N ILE A 123 21.55 -15.70 -0.31
CA ILE A 123 20.64 -16.46 0.57
C ILE A 123 19.72 -15.53 1.34
N SER A 124 20.24 -14.41 1.88
CA SER A 124 19.41 -13.40 2.56
C SER A 124 18.32 -12.86 1.63
N PHE A 125 18.67 -12.51 0.39
CA PHE A 125 17.74 -12.06 -0.63
C PHE A 125 16.63 -13.09 -0.92
N TRP A 126 17.00 -14.34 -1.21
CA TRP A 126 16.01 -15.38 -1.48
C TRP A 126 15.13 -15.70 -0.28
N PHE A 127 15.70 -15.68 0.91
CA PHE A 127 14.96 -15.96 2.12
C PHE A 127 13.94 -14.83 2.41
N GLY A 128 14.32 -13.57 2.21
CA GLY A 128 13.41 -12.42 2.31
C GLY A 128 12.29 -12.48 1.27
N ALA A 129 12.61 -12.78 0.02
CA ALA A 129 11.63 -12.96 -1.05
C ALA A 129 10.65 -14.10 -0.74
N PHE A 130 11.16 -15.24 -0.26
CA PHE A 130 10.33 -16.39 0.10
C PHE A 130 9.37 -16.07 1.26
N LEU A 131 9.85 -15.44 2.34
CA LEU A 131 9.00 -15.13 3.50
C LEU A 131 7.98 -14.04 3.20
N SER A 132 8.32 -13.06 2.37
CA SER A 132 7.37 -12.04 1.89
C SER A 132 6.26 -12.67 1.06
N SER A 133 6.62 -13.51 0.07
CA SER A 133 5.65 -14.28 -0.74
C SER A 133 4.76 -15.16 0.12
N LEU A 134 5.34 -15.87 1.09
CA LEU A 134 4.61 -16.73 2.02
C LEU A 134 3.60 -15.92 2.86
N SER A 135 3.99 -14.75 3.34
CA SER A 135 3.12 -13.87 4.13
C SER A 135 1.91 -13.39 3.32
N GLY A 136 2.12 -12.94 2.07
CA GLY A 136 1.04 -12.57 1.14
C GLY A 136 0.12 -13.75 0.82
N TYR A 137 0.70 -14.94 0.56
CA TYR A 137 -0.06 -16.15 0.27
C TYR A 137 -0.95 -16.60 1.44
N ILE A 138 -0.42 -16.60 2.68
CA ILE A 138 -1.21 -16.91 3.89
C ILE A 138 -2.34 -15.90 4.07
N GLY A 139 -2.06 -14.62 3.86
CA GLY A 139 -3.06 -13.56 3.94
C GLY A 139 -4.22 -13.81 2.97
N MET A 140 -3.93 -14.00 1.68
CA MET A 140 -4.94 -14.27 0.64
C MET A 140 -5.73 -15.55 0.90
N LEU A 141 -5.07 -16.66 1.27
CA LEU A 141 -5.77 -17.90 1.59
C LEU A 141 -6.74 -17.72 2.77
N THR A 142 -6.32 -16.98 3.79
CA THR A 142 -7.16 -16.74 4.97
C THR A 142 -8.32 -15.81 4.63
N ALA A 143 -8.09 -14.76 3.83
CA ALA A 143 -9.12 -13.82 3.40
C ALA A 143 -10.19 -14.52 2.55
N THR A 144 -9.80 -15.19 1.46
CA THR A 144 -10.72 -15.92 0.58
C THR A 144 -11.53 -16.99 1.33
N TYR A 145 -10.92 -17.62 2.34
CA TYR A 145 -11.60 -18.56 3.21
C TYR A 145 -12.61 -17.88 4.14
N SER A 146 -12.30 -16.68 4.62
CA SER A 146 -13.07 -15.97 5.65
C SER A 146 -14.16 -15.07 5.07
N ASN A 147 -14.11 -14.72 3.78
CA ASN A 147 -15.11 -13.88 3.13
C ASN A 147 -16.53 -14.47 3.31
N VAL A 148 -16.74 -15.70 2.89
CA VAL A 148 -18.03 -16.41 3.05
C VAL A 148 -18.39 -16.65 4.52
N LEU A 149 -17.40 -16.91 5.39
CA LEU A 149 -17.67 -17.08 6.82
C LEU A 149 -18.13 -15.77 7.47
N THR A 150 -17.63 -14.64 7.00
CA THR A 150 -18.04 -13.32 7.45
C THR A 150 -19.48 -13.03 7.01
N THR A 151 -19.82 -13.33 5.75
CA THR A 151 -21.19 -13.23 5.24
C THR A 151 -22.17 -14.04 6.09
N ILE A 152 -21.90 -15.31 6.31
CA ILE A 152 -22.75 -16.20 7.12
C ILE A 152 -22.82 -15.75 8.58
N ALA A 153 -21.69 -15.25 9.14
CA ALA A 153 -21.67 -14.75 10.52
C ALA A 153 -22.48 -13.45 10.71
N CYS A 154 -22.74 -12.71 9.65
CA CYS A 154 -23.57 -11.52 9.66
C CYS A 154 -25.06 -11.83 9.65
N GLU A 155 -25.49 -13.10 9.39
CA GLU A 155 -26.89 -13.46 9.36
C GLU A 155 -27.61 -13.19 10.71
N PRO A 156 -28.91 -12.82 10.67
CA PRO A 156 -29.73 -12.73 11.86
C PRO A 156 -29.84 -14.07 12.59
N GLU A 157 -29.77 -14.08 13.90
CA GLU A 157 -29.95 -15.30 14.71
C GLU A 157 -31.39 -15.84 14.63
N SER A 158 -32.38 -14.97 14.38
CA SER A 158 -33.80 -15.31 14.22
C SER A 158 -34.45 -14.47 13.12
N PRO A 159 -35.43 -15.00 12.38
CA PRO A 159 -36.19 -14.24 11.40
C PRO A 159 -36.82 -12.97 12.01
N GLY A 160 -36.46 -11.82 11.50
CA GLY A 160 -36.96 -10.51 11.98
C GLY A 160 -36.00 -9.76 12.89
N GLU A 161 -34.92 -10.38 13.36
CA GLU A 161 -33.86 -9.72 14.11
C GLU A 161 -32.87 -9.00 13.18
N PRO A 162 -32.13 -7.99 13.66
CA PRO A 162 -31.05 -7.39 12.91
C PRO A 162 -29.90 -8.39 12.69
N GLY A 163 -29.11 -8.21 11.64
CA GLY A 163 -27.93 -9.04 11.39
C GLY A 163 -26.90 -8.94 12.52
N ASN A 164 -26.10 -9.98 12.69
CA ASN A 164 -25.13 -10.12 13.79
C ASN A 164 -23.82 -9.41 13.47
N LEU A 165 -23.81 -8.09 13.66
CA LEU A 165 -22.64 -7.23 13.37
C LEU A 165 -21.39 -7.63 14.16
N ASN A 166 -21.53 -8.05 15.42
CA ASN A 166 -20.39 -8.42 16.26
C ASN A 166 -19.76 -9.75 15.84
N ALA A 167 -20.56 -10.69 15.36
CA ALA A 167 -20.04 -11.97 14.84
C ALA A 167 -19.26 -11.74 13.53
N GLY A 168 -19.84 -11.00 12.57
CA GLY A 168 -19.16 -10.62 11.33
C GLY A 168 -17.85 -9.88 11.58
N LEU A 169 -17.86 -8.82 12.41
CA LEU A 169 -16.66 -8.09 12.81
C LEU A 169 -15.56 -9.02 13.34
N ARG A 170 -15.90 -9.93 14.24
CA ARG A 170 -14.93 -10.83 14.85
C ARG A 170 -14.35 -11.84 13.88
N VAL A 171 -15.12 -12.30 12.90
CA VAL A 171 -14.63 -13.24 11.87
C VAL A 171 -13.67 -12.53 10.93
N ALA A 172 -14.08 -11.40 10.36
CA ALA A 172 -13.26 -10.61 9.44
C ALA A 172 -11.98 -10.10 10.13
N PHE A 173 -12.08 -9.60 11.38
CA PHE A 173 -10.92 -9.14 12.13
C PHE A 173 -9.95 -10.27 12.52
N LYS A 174 -10.43 -11.48 12.80
CA LYS A 174 -9.57 -12.64 13.01
C LYS A 174 -8.81 -13.02 11.73
N SER A 175 -9.48 -12.95 10.58
CA SER A 175 -8.84 -13.15 9.27
C SER A 175 -7.67 -12.19 9.08
N GLY A 176 -7.91 -10.89 9.26
CA GLY A 176 -6.86 -9.88 9.22
C GLY A 176 -5.76 -10.13 10.26
N SER A 177 -6.11 -10.62 11.46
CA SER A 177 -5.12 -10.95 12.50
C SER A 177 -4.21 -12.12 12.11
N VAL A 178 -4.71 -13.15 11.41
CA VAL A 178 -3.87 -14.26 10.91
C VAL A 178 -2.80 -13.72 9.97
N MET A 179 -3.20 -12.89 9.01
CA MET A 179 -2.28 -12.25 8.08
C MET A 179 -1.25 -11.39 8.82
N ALA A 180 -1.71 -10.47 9.67
CA ALA A 180 -0.87 -9.53 10.39
C ALA A 180 0.19 -10.22 11.25
N LEU A 181 -0.21 -11.23 12.01
CA LEU A 181 0.70 -11.99 12.87
C LEU A 181 1.64 -12.89 12.06
N SER A 182 1.22 -13.36 10.88
CA SER A 182 2.11 -14.10 9.96
C SER A 182 3.20 -13.20 9.40
N VAL A 183 2.88 -11.95 9.02
CA VAL A 183 3.85 -10.95 8.57
C VAL A 183 4.87 -10.63 9.66
N VAL A 184 4.38 -10.33 10.87
CA VAL A 184 5.25 -10.03 12.02
C VAL A 184 6.15 -11.21 12.37
N ALA A 185 5.60 -12.43 12.42
CA ALA A 185 6.34 -13.65 12.72
C ALA A 185 7.41 -13.92 11.67
N SER A 186 7.07 -13.86 10.37
CA SER A 186 7.99 -14.12 9.27
C SER A 186 9.15 -13.13 9.26
N SER A 187 8.88 -11.84 9.49
CA SER A 187 9.91 -10.80 9.52
C SER A 187 10.87 -11.01 10.70
N LEU A 188 10.34 -11.19 11.92
CA LEU A 188 11.16 -11.34 13.14
C LEU A 188 11.98 -12.64 13.12
N LEU A 189 11.33 -13.76 12.81
CA LEU A 189 12.01 -15.06 12.76
C LEU A 189 13.03 -15.10 11.63
N GLY A 190 12.70 -14.50 10.46
CA GLY A 190 13.60 -14.41 9.32
C GLY A 190 14.89 -13.66 9.65
N ILE A 191 14.78 -12.46 10.21
CA ILE A 191 15.95 -11.66 10.64
C ILE A 191 16.72 -12.39 11.75
N GLY A 192 16.04 -12.95 12.75
CA GLY A 192 16.68 -13.68 13.86
C GLY A 192 17.47 -14.89 13.38
N ILE A 193 16.92 -15.68 12.45
CA ILE A 193 17.60 -16.86 11.86
C ILE A 193 18.85 -16.43 11.09
N LEU A 194 18.77 -15.39 10.26
CA LEU A 194 19.93 -14.91 9.50
C LEU A 194 21.01 -14.34 10.42
N TYR A 195 20.60 -13.58 11.44
CA TYR A 195 21.51 -13.01 12.41
C TYR A 195 22.31 -14.12 13.13
N ILE A 196 21.62 -15.11 13.73
CA ILE A 196 22.31 -16.25 14.39
C ILE A 196 23.14 -17.06 13.38
N GLY A 197 22.65 -17.22 12.16
CA GLY A 197 23.34 -18.05 11.14
C GLY A 197 24.62 -17.42 10.59
N PHE A 198 24.74 -16.09 10.61
CA PHE A 198 25.87 -15.39 9.99
C PHE A 198 26.85 -14.78 10.99
N GLU A 199 26.43 -14.55 12.24
CA GLU A 199 27.27 -13.94 13.25
C GLU A 199 28.24 -14.95 13.87
N ASP A 200 29.52 -14.59 13.86
CA ASP A 200 30.59 -15.23 14.63
C ASP A 200 30.84 -14.38 15.90
N GLU A 201 30.88 -15.02 17.07
CA GLU A 201 31.06 -14.36 18.37
C GLU A 201 32.37 -13.58 18.50
N ASP A 202 33.40 -13.94 17.72
CA ASP A 202 34.75 -13.34 17.77
C ASP A 202 34.93 -12.13 16.83
N LYS A 203 33.87 -11.63 16.16
CA LYS A 203 34.00 -10.51 15.24
C LYS A 203 34.03 -9.15 15.94
N ASP A 204 34.93 -8.29 15.48
CA ASP A 204 34.98 -6.88 15.83
C ASP A 204 33.75 -6.08 15.34
N ALA A 205 33.70 -4.82 15.67
CA ALA A 205 32.60 -3.93 15.28
C ALA A 205 32.41 -3.87 13.74
N GLN A 206 33.51 -3.91 12.97
CA GLN A 206 33.46 -3.90 11.52
C GLN A 206 32.86 -5.19 10.95
N GLY A 207 33.25 -6.33 11.50
CA GLY A 207 32.70 -7.62 11.08
C GLY A 207 31.20 -7.76 11.39
N ARG A 208 30.71 -7.19 12.50
CA ARG A 208 29.28 -7.13 12.80
C ARG A 208 28.52 -6.21 11.83
N ARG A 209 29.11 -5.09 11.43
CA ARG A 209 28.54 -4.21 10.41
C ARG A 209 28.37 -4.92 9.08
N GLU A 210 29.40 -5.62 8.60
CA GLU A 210 29.34 -6.41 7.35
C GLU A 210 28.22 -7.47 7.37
N ILE A 211 27.94 -8.05 8.55
CA ILE A 211 26.84 -8.99 8.70
C ILE A 211 25.48 -8.29 8.52
N TRP A 212 25.27 -7.12 9.13
CA TRP A 212 24.02 -6.39 8.99
C TRP A 212 23.82 -5.84 7.58
N GLU A 213 24.89 -5.41 6.91
CA GLU A 213 24.86 -5.08 5.48
C GLU A 213 24.46 -6.31 4.63
N THR A 214 24.96 -7.50 4.96
CA THR A 214 24.57 -8.77 4.32
C THR A 214 23.10 -9.10 4.56
N ILE A 215 22.61 -8.91 5.80
CA ILE A 215 21.19 -9.10 6.16
C ILE A 215 20.28 -8.07 5.45
N SER A 216 20.80 -6.91 5.05
CA SER A 216 19.99 -5.94 4.28
C SER A 216 19.46 -6.50 2.96
N ALA A 217 20.14 -7.48 2.37
CA ALA A 217 19.64 -8.21 1.20
C ALA A 217 18.32 -8.97 1.49
N PHE A 218 18.03 -9.32 2.74
CA PHE A 218 16.73 -9.88 3.14
C PHE A 218 15.61 -8.85 2.94
N ALA A 219 15.85 -7.60 3.35
CA ALA A 219 14.89 -6.53 3.09
C ALA A 219 14.71 -6.30 1.58
N PHE A 220 15.79 -6.35 0.79
CA PHE A 220 15.72 -6.23 -0.68
C PHE A 220 14.86 -7.34 -1.29
N GLY A 221 15.03 -8.60 -0.85
CA GLY A 221 14.19 -9.71 -1.31
C GLY A 221 12.72 -9.48 -1.00
N GLY A 222 12.42 -9.06 0.24
CA GLY A 222 11.06 -8.70 0.66
C GLY A 222 10.49 -7.53 -0.14
N SER A 223 11.28 -6.48 -0.35
CA SER A 223 10.89 -5.29 -1.13
C SER A 223 10.60 -5.60 -2.59
N ALA A 224 11.40 -6.47 -3.20
CA ALA A 224 11.19 -6.88 -4.59
C ALA A 224 9.85 -7.59 -4.78
N ILE A 225 9.51 -8.52 -3.88
CA ILE A 225 8.20 -9.18 -3.89
C ILE A 225 7.08 -8.17 -3.61
N ALA A 226 7.26 -7.31 -2.61
CA ALA A 226 6.27 -6.30 -2.25
C ALA A 226 5.93 -5.38 -3.42
N LEU A 227 6.95 -4.93 -4.17
CA LEU A 227 6.77 -4.08 -5.34
C LEU A 227 5.85 -4.74 -6.38
N PHE A 228 6.20 -5.94 -6.82
CA PHE A 228 5.44 -6.62 -7.87
C PHE A 228 4.05 -7.03 -7.38
N ALA A 229 3.92 -7.60 -6.19
CA ALA A 229 2.64 -7.99 -5.61
C ALA A 229 1.71 -6.77 -5.41
N ARG A 230 2.24 -5.63 -5.00
CA ARG A 230 1.43 -4.42 -4.81
C ARG A 230 1.09 -3.73 -6.13
N VAL A 231 2.05 -3.64 -7.07
CA VAL A 231 1.80 -3.05 -8.40
C VAL A 231 0.92 -3.97 -9.23
N GLY A 232 1.27 -5.26 -9.36
CA GLY A 232 0.52 -6.24 -10.14
C GLY A 232 -0.89 -6.47 -9.58
N GLY A 233 -0.99 -6.73 -8.28
CA GLY A 233 -2.27 -6.88 -7.58
C GLY A 233 -3.11 -5.61 -7.63
N GLY A 234 -2.49 -4.42 -7.45
CA GLY A 234 -3.18 -3.13 -7.53
C GLY A 234 -3.69 -2.80 -8.94
N ILE A 235 -2.92 -3.13 -10.01
CA ILE A 235 -3.39 -3.00 -11.40
C ILE A 235 -4.55 -3.97 -11.64
N TYR A 236 -4.45 -5.21 -11.16
CA TYR A 236 -5.51 -6.21 -11.30
C TYR A 236 -6.81 -5.73 -10.67
N THR A 237 -6.79 -5.42 -9.36
CA THR A 237 -8.00 -5.05 -8.61
C THR A 237 -8.66 -3.81 -9.22
N LYS A 238 -7.88 -2.78 -9.54
CA LYS A 238 -8.47 -1.54 -10.04
C LYS A 238 -8.83 -1.57 -11.52
N ALA A 239 -8.24 -2.44 -12.32
CA ALA A 239 -8.72 -2.70 -13.67
C ALA A 239 -10.07 -3.43 -13.66
N ALA A 240 -10.24 -4.41 -12.76
CA ALA A 240 -11.50 -5.14 -12.59
C ALA A 240 -12.61 -4.22 -12.06
N ASP A 241 -12.34 -3.45 -11.00
CA ASP A 241 -13.26 -2.52 -10.34
C ASP A 241 -13.70 -1.40 -11.32
N VAL A 242 -12.76 -0.67 -11.92
CA VAL A 242 -13.07 0.37 -12.93
C VAL A 242 -13.85 -0.21 -14.11
N GLY A 243 -13.47 -1.40 -14.58
CA GLY A 243 -14.16 -2.09 -15.66
C GLY A 243 -15.58 -2.51 -15.29
N ALA A 244 -15.78 -3.02 -14.08
CA ALA A 244 -17.07 -3.40 -13.52
C ALA A 244 -17.97 -2.17 -13.30
N ASP A 245 -17.41 -1.10 -12.72
CA ASP A 245 -18.15 0.11 -12.37
C ASP A 245 -18.60 0.90 -13.62
N LEU A 246 -17.70 1.13 -14.56
CA LEU A 246 -18.05 1.90 -15.76
C LEU A 246 -19.08 1.17 -16.62
N VAL A 247 -18.90 -0.12 -16.87
CA VAL A 247 -19.87 -0.88 -17.68
C VAL A 247 -21.14 -1.17 -16.89
N GLY A 248 -21.01 -1.65 -15.66
CA GLY A 248 -22.16 -2.04 -14.84
C GLY A 248 -22.98 -0.84 -14.33
N LYS A 249 -22.36 0.03 -13.52
CA LYS A 249 -23.09 1.11 -12.84
C LYS A 249 -23.40 2.30 -13.75
N VAL A 250 -22.45 2.69 -14.62
CA VAL A 250 -22.61 3.91 -15.43
C VAL A 250 -23.29 3.63 -16.76
N GLU A 251 -22.92 2.54 -17.45
CA GLU A 251 -23.46 2.23 -18.76
C GLU A 251 -24.78 1.47 -18.73
N GLU A 252 -24.93 0.47 -17.85
CA GLU A 252 -26.06 -0.46 -17.83
C GLU A 252 -27.02 -0.25 -16.66
N ASP A 253 -26.74 0.70 -15.75
CA ASP A 253 -27.52 0.98 -14.53
C ASP A 253 -27.70 -0.27 -13.64
N LEU A 254 -26.74 -1.23 -13.65
CA LEU A 254 -26.74 -2.40 -12.79
C LEU A 254 -26.41 -2.00 -11.33
N PRO A 255 -26.96 -2.72 -10.34
CA PRO A 255 -26.53 -2.57 -8.94
C PRO A 255 -25.04 -2.89 -8.78
N GLU A 256 -24.44 -2.36 -7.74
CA GLU A 256 -23.09 -2.74 -7.28
C GLU A 256 -23.08 -4.23 -6.96
N ASP A 257 -22.00 -4.93 -7.31
CA ASP A 257 -21.83 -6.39 -7.15
C ASP A 257 -22.90 -7.25 -7.81
N SER A 258 -23.57 -6.76 -8.86
CA SER A 258 -24.60 -7.51 -9.54
C SER A 258 -24.07 -8.81 -10.17
N PRO A 259 -24.73 -9.96 -10.00
CA PRO A 259 -24.36 -11.19 -10.69
C PRO A 259 -24.56 -11.12 -12.22
N ASP A 260 -25.28 -10.11 -12.69
CA ASP A 260 -25.46 -9.84 -14.12
C ASP A 260 -24.29 -9.08 -14.76
N ASN A 261 -23.31 -8.63 -13.96
CA ASN A 261 -22.07 -8.05 -14.43
C ASN A 261 -20.95 -9.11 -14.49
N PRO A 262 -20.39 -9.44 -15.67
CA PRO A 262 -19.37 -10.49 -15.78
C PRO A 262 -18.07 -10.17 -15.05
N ALA A 263 -17.78 -8.89 -14.74
CA ALA A 263 -16.56 -8.50 -14.04
C ALA A 263 -16.66 -8.58 -12.52
N THR A 264 -17.85 -8.74 -11.90
CA THR A 264 -18.01 -8.72 -10.44
C THR A 264 -17.13 -9.75 -9.71
N ILE A 265 -17.01 -10.97 -10.23
CA ILE A 265 -16.12 -11.97 -9.62
C ILE A 265 -14.65 -11.57 -9.78
N ALA A 266 -14.26 -10.96 -10.91
CA ALA A 266 -12.89 -10.49 -11.09
C ALA A 266 -12.56 -9.35 -10.13
N ASP A 267 -13.49 -8.47 -9.85
CA ASP A 267 -13.38 -7.39 -8.89
C ASP A 267 -13.13 -7.95 -7.48
N ASN A 268 -13.99 -8.82 -6.98
CA ASN A 268 -13.82 -9.50 -5.69
C ASN A 268 -12.52 -10.34 -5.59
N VAL A 269 -12.04 -10.92 -6.69
CA VAL A 269 -10.72 -11.56 -6.75
C VAL A 269 -9.64 -10.51 -6.52
N GLY A 270 -9.77 -9.32 -7.13
CA GLY A 270 -8.84 -8.22 -7.05
C GLY A 270 -8.54 -7.81 -5.61
N ASP A 271 -9.55 -7.60 -4.78
CA ASP A 271 -9.40 -7.23 -3.38
C ASP A 271 -8.56 -8.24 -2.60
N ASN A 272 -8.75 -9.53 -2.86
CA ASN A 272 -7.97 -10.57 -2.19
C ASN A 272 -6.50 -10.59 -2.62
N VAL A 273 -6.19 -10.27 -3.87
CA VAL A 273 -4.81 -10.32 -4.37
C VAL A 273 -4.11 -8.97 -4.25
N GLY A 274 -4.78 -7.87 -4.56
CA GLY A 274 -4.22 -6.52 -4.49
C GLY A 274 -4.15 -5.98 -3.06
N ASP A 275 -5.30 -5.98 -2.39
CA ASP A 275 -5.42 -5.33 -1.09
C ASP A 275 -5.10 -6.25 0.09
N VAL A 276 -5.17 -7.57 -0.03
CA VAL A 276 -4.69 -8.47 1.03
C VAL A 276 -3.27 -8.95 0.76
N ALA A 277 -3.01 -9.70 -0.32
CA ALA A 277 -1.69 -10.28 -0.54
C ALA A 277 -0.62 -9.21 -0.79
N GLY A 278 -0.91 -8.20 -1.62
CA GLY A 278 0.00 -7.09 -1.91
C GLY A 278 0.33 -6.25 -0.67
N MET A 279 -0.66 -5.97 0.17
CA MET A 279 -0.46 -5.24 1.43
C MET A 279 0.36 -6.05 2.44
N GLY A 280 0.16 -7.37 2.52
CA GLY A 280 0.96 -8.24 3.37
C GLY A 280 2.45 -8.20 3.04
N ALA A 281 2.78 -8.22 1.76
CA ALA A 281 4.15 -8.10 1.28
C ALA A 281 4.74 -6.70 1.55
N ASP A 282 3.98 -5.61 1.34
CA ASP A 282 4.41 -4.23 1.61
C ASP A 282 4.75 -4.00 3.10
N LEU A 283 3.90 -4.47 3.99
CA LEU A 283 4.13 -4.28 5.43
C LEU A 283 5.18 -5.25 6.00
N PHE A 284 5.39 -6.42 5.38
CA PHE A 284 6.56 -7.26 5.63
C PHE A 284 7.86 -6.48 5.33
N GLU A 285 7.94 -5.86 4.17
CA GLU A 285 9.05 -5.01 3.76
C GLU A 285 9.31 -3.88 4.75
N SER A 286 8.26 -3.13 5.11
CA SER A 286 8.34 -1.98 6.01
C SER A 286 8.88 -2.39 7.39
N TYR A 287 8.36 -3.49 7.93
CA TYR A 287 8.73 -3.98 9.25
C TYR A 287 10.16 -4.53 9.28
N ALA A 288 10.49 -5.40 8.34
CA ALA A 288 11.83 -5.96 8.22
C ALA A 288 12.87 -4.87 7.93
N GLY A 289 12.58 -3.97 6.98
CA GLY A 289 13.47 -2.88 6.61
C GLY A 289 13.76 -1.91 7.75
N SER A 290 12.77 -1.56 8.57
CA SER A 290 12.97 -0.69 9.74
C SER A 290 13.86 -1.33 10.80
N ILE A 291 13.67 -2.62 11.09
CA ILE A 291 14.49 -3.37 12.05
C ILE A 291 15.93 -3.47 11.56
N ILE A 292 16.11 -3.79 10.27
CA ILE A 292 17.43 -3.88 9.64
C ILE A 292 18.15 -2.53 9.64
N ALA A 293 17.47 -1.45 9.27
CA ALA A 293 18.04 -0.11 9.32
C ALA A 293 18.46 0.27 10.75
N ALA A 294 17.64 -0.04 11.76
CA ALA A 294 17.97 0.21 13.15
C ALA A 294 19.13 -0.67 13.63
N GLY A 295 19.19 -1.93 13.23
CA GLY A 295 20.31 -2.83 13.54
C GLY A 295 21.62 -2.33 12.92
N THR A 296 21.61 -1.96 11.64
CA THR A 296 22.80 -1.46 10.93
C THR A 296 23.38 -0.19 11.60
N LEU A 297 22.52 0.79 11.87
CA LEU A 297 22.94 2.03 12.54
C LEU A 297 23.28 1.82 14.03
N GLY A 298 22.66 0.82 14.65
CA GLY A 298 22.87 0.47 16.06
C GLY A 298 24.23 -0.15 16.34
N VAL A 299 24.76 -0.97 15.42
CA VAL A 299 26.11 -1.57 15.53
C VAL A 299 27.17 -0.53 15.75
N GLU A 300 27.13 0.53 14.93
CA GLU A 300 28.16 1.57 14.93
C GLU A 300 28.14 2.41 16.21
N ARG A 301 26.94 2.67 16.75
CA ARG A 301 26.77 3.60 17.86
C ARG A 301 26.78 2.92 19.22
N PHE A 302 26.20 1.72 19.35
CA PHE A 302 25.95 1.06 20.62
C PHE A 302 26.35 -0.43 20.63
N GLY A 303 27.03 -0.92 19.58
CA GLY A 303 27.44 -2.31 19.49
C GLY A 303 26.26 -3.28 19.63
N ASN A 304 26.42 -4.31 20.48
CA ASN A 304 25.45 -5.36 20.70
C ASN A 304 24.10 -4.82 21.26
N ALA A 305 24.11 -3.85 22.16
CA ALA A 305 22.90 -3.25 22.70
C ALA A 305 22.07 -2.54 21.61
N GLY A 306 22.76 -1.86 20.64
CA GLY A 306 22.13 -1.22 19.51
C GLY A 306 21.46 -2.19 18.54
N ILE A 307 21.96 -3.41 18.42
CA ILE A 307 21.34 -4.50 17.63
C ILE A 307 20.16 -5.10 18.39
N ALA A 308 20.34 -5.41 19.65
CA ALA A 308 19.36 -6.13 20.46
C ALA A 308 18.09 -5.31 20.69
N PHE A 309 18.21 -4.02 20.93
CA PHE A 309 17.07 -3.18 21.29
C PHE A 309 15.95 -3.14 20.25
N PRO A 310 16.19 -2.91 18.95
CA PRO A 310 15.14 -2.96 17.94
C PRO A 310 14.43 -4.32 17.85
N LEU A 311 15.18 -5.43 18.02
CA LEU A 311 14.64 -6.79 18.01
C LEU A 311 13.75 -7.08 19.22
N TRP A 312 14.15 -6.62 20.41
CA TRP A 312 13.32 -6.73 21.62
C TRP A 312 12.09 -5.81 21.56
N LEU A 313 12.25 -4.58 21.08
CA LEU A 313 11.14 -3.62 20.90
C LEU A 313 10.08 -4.19 19.94
N ALA A 314 10.52 -4.69 18.79
CA ALA A 314 9.65 -5.30 17.79
C ALA A 314 8.97 -6.58 18.32
N GLY A 315 9.71 -7.44 19.05
CA GLY A 315 9.16 -8.63 19.68
C GLY A 315 8.10 -8.33 20.74
N PHE A 316 8.34 -7.35 21.60
CA PHE A 316 7.35 -6.90 22.58
C PHE A 316 6.16 -6.20 21.93
N GLY A 317 6.38 -5.51 20.81
CA GLY A 317 5.31 -4.95 19.97
C GLY A 317 4.36 -6.01 19.45
N ALA A 318 4.90 -7.15 19.00
CA ALA A 318 4.09 -8.30 18.58
C ALA A 318 3.18 -8.81 19.73
N ILE A 319 3.72 -8.95 20.93
CA ILE A 319 2.95 -9.38 22.10
C ILE A 319 1.86 -8.35 22.46
N ALA A 320 2.19 -7.05 22.47
CA ALA A 320 1.23 -6.00 22.75
C ALA A 320 0.11 -5.97 21.70
N SER A 321 0.44 -6.17 20.42
CA SER A 321 -0.54 -6.26 19.33
C SER A 321 -1.50 -7.43 19.51
N ILE A 322 -1.00 -8.61 19.86
CA ILE A 322 -1.84 -9.79 20.15
C ILE A 322 -2.85 -9.47 21.25
N ILE A 323 -2.42 -8.83 22.33
CA ILE A 323 -3.34 -8.43 23.41
C ILE A 323 -4.39 -7.44 22.90
N GLY A 324 -3.98 -6.49 22.03
CA GLY A 324 -4.89 -5.54 21.38
C GLY A 324 -5.99 -6.21 20.56
N THR A 325 -5.68 -7.28 19.84
CA THR A 325 -6.68 -8.00 19.02
C THR A 325 -7.86 -8.56 19.82
N PHE A 326 -7.68 -8.87 21.09
CA PHE A 326 -8.78 -9.33 21.96
C PHE A 326 -9.77 -8.23 22.34
N LEU A 327 -9.41 -6.96 22.19
CA LEU A 327 -10.24 -5.82 22.60
C LEU A 327 -11.24 -5.40 21.53
N VAL A 328 -11.08 -5.85 20.28
CA VAL A 328 -11.98 -5.48 19.18
C VAL A 328 -13.32 -6.20 19.31
N ARG A 329 -14.33 -5.48 19.79
CA ARG A 329 -15.69 -5.97 20.02
C ARG A 329 -16.68 -4.83 19.92
N THR A 330 -17.92 -5.16 19.56
CA THR A 330 -19.06 -4.24 19.64
C THR A 330 -20.25 -4.89 20.35
N THR A 331 -21.02 -4.08 21.05
CA THR A 331 -22.31 -4.50 21.66
C THR A 331 -23.49 -3.80 20.98
N LYS A 332 -23.21 -2.92 19.99
CA LYS A 332 -24.26 -2.19 19.29
C LYS A 332 -24.77 -3.00 18.10
N THR A 333 -26.08 -2.91 17.89
CA THR A 333 -26.80 -3.52 16.77
C THR A 333 -27.54 -2.45 15.99
N PHE A 334 -27.81 -2.70 14.71
CA PHE A 334 -28.65 -1.83 13.90
C PHE A 334 -30.10 -1.94 14.35
N LYS A 335 -30.75 -0.77 14.55
CA LYS A 335 -32.19 -0.71 14.81
C LYS A 335 -32.85 -0.04 13.62
N LYS A 336 -33.71 -0.79 12.93
CA LYS A 336 -34.51 -0.32 11.80
C LYS A 336 -35.83 0.34 12.29
N THR A 337 -35.80 1.03 13.45
CA THR A 337 -36.94 1.71 14.04
C THR A 337 -36.83 3.21 13.86
N GLY A 338 -37.85 3.84 13.31
CA GLY A 338 -37.91 5.30 13.18
C GLY A 338 -37.88 5.82 11.74
N ASP A 339 -37.86 7.13 11.62
CA ASP A 339 -37.76 7.87 10.37
C ASP A 339 -36.36 7.66 9.71
N LYS A 340 -36.23 7.82 8.38
CA LYS A 340 -34.94 7.66 7.68
C LYS A 340 -33.80 8.45 8.33
N ALA A 341 -34.06 9.67 8.81
CA ALA A 341 -33.08 10.49 9.50
C ALA A 341 -32.58 9.84 10.82
N GLU A 342 -33.47 9.15 11.53
CA GLU A 342 -33.13 8.42 12.76
C GLU A 342 -32.34 7.15 12.45
N GLN A 343 -32.64 6.45 11.35
CA GLN A 343 -31.89 5.30 10.87
C GLN A 343 -30.46 5.69 10.47
N ILE A 344 -30.28 6.79 9.74
CA ILE A 344 -28.96 7.34 9.39
C ILE A 344 -28.17 7.69 10.64
N LYS A 345 -28.78 8.36 11.60
CA LYS A 345 -28.14 8.71 12.88
C LYS A 345 -27.75 7.48 13.69
N ASN A 346 -28.56 6.45 13.67
CA ASN A 346 -28.25 5.17 14.31
C ASN A 346 -27.07 4.47 13.62
N ALA A 347 -27.06 4.39 12.28
CA ALA A 347 -25.96 3.81 11.50
C ALA A 347 -24.65 4.54 11.78
N THR A 348 -24.65 5.88 11.77
CA THR A 348 -23.47 6.70 12.13
C THR A 348 -23.00 6.43 13.56
N SER A 349 -23.91 6.28 14.52
CA SER A 349 -23.56 5.96 15.91
C SER A 349 -22.96 4.56 16.06
N VAL A 350 -23.45 3.58 15.29
CA VAL A 350 -22.90 2.22 15.28
C VAL A 350 -21.50 2.23 14.70
N LEU A 351 -21.30 2.86 13.54
CA LEU A 351 -19.99 2.97 12.90
C LEU A 351 -18.96 3.67 13.81
N ASN A 352 -19.32 4.80 14.41
CA ASN A 352 -18.44 5.48 15.36
C ASN A 352 -18.06 4.58 16.54
N SER A 353 -18.99 3.74 17.01
CA SER A 353 -18.69 2.77 18.08
C SER A 353 -17.70 1.68 17.63
N LEU A 354 -17.81 1.24 16.38
CA LEU A 354 -16.89 0.27 15.78
C LEU A 354 -15.49 0.87 15.62
N LEU A 355 -15.40 2.08 15.05
CA LEU A 355 -14.14 2.83 14.92
C LEU A 355 -13.46 3.02 16.29
N TRP A 356 -14.22 3.40 17.32
CA TRP A 356 -13.68 3.55 18.66
C TRP A 356 -13.19 2.24 19.28
N SER A 357 -13.82 1.11 18.97
CA SER A 357 -13.34 -0.21 19.42
C SER A 357 -11.95 -0.54 18.85
N ILE A 358 -11.75 -0.26 17.55
CA ILE A 358 -10.47 -0.46 16.88
C ILE A 358 -9.41 0.53 17.37
N ARG A 359 -9.75 1.83 17.44
CA ARG A 359 -8.84 2.85 17.96
C ARG A 359 -8.37 2.52 19.39
N PHE A 360 -9.29 2.08 20.24
CA PHE A 360 -8.97 1.68 21.60
C PHE A 360 -7.96 0.51 21.62
N ALA A 361 -8.13 -0.49 20.76
CA ALA A 361 -7.20 -1.60 20.64
C ALA A 361 -5.79 -1.14 20.24
N ILE A 362 -5.66 -0.23 19.27
CA ILE A 362 -4.38 0.32 18.82
C ILE A 362 -3.72 1.17 19.92
N LEU A 363 -4.47 2.09 20.52
CA LEU A 363 -3.96 2.96 21.59
C LEU A 363 -3.54 2.15 22.83
N PHE A 364 -4.32 1.15 23.19
CA PHE A 364 -3.98 0.25 24.31
C PHE A 364 -2.71 -0.54 24.01
N SER A 365 -2.56 -1.06 22.78
CA SER A 365 -1.32 -1.73 22.36
C SER A 365 -0.13 -0.77 22.42
N SER A 366 -0.30 0.49 22.00
CA SER A 366 0.76 1.51 22.09
C SER A 366 1.20 1.77 23.53
N VAL A 367 0.25 1.83 24.47
CA VAL A 367 0.56 1.98 25.90
C VAL A 367 1.29 0.75 26.45
N LEU A 368 0.89 -0.45 26.04
CA LEU A 368 1.57 -1.68 26.43
C LEU A 368 3.00 -1.72 25.87
N VAL A 369 3.21 -1.31 24.62
CA VAL A 369 4.55 -1.20 24.02
C VAL A 369 5.44 -0.29 24.88
N LEU A 370 4.95 0.87 25.32
CA LEU A 370 5.71 1.76 26.19
C LEU A 370 6.12 1.10 27.50
N GLY A 371 5.21 0.36 28.16
CA GLY A 371 5.54 -0.40 29.36
C GLY A 371 6.59 -1.49 29.11
N LEU A 372 6.45 -2.23 28.01
CA LEU A 372 7.38 -3.30 27.62
C LEU A 372 8.72 -2.74 27.10
N THR A 373 8.74 -1.52 26.55
CA THR A 373 9.98 -0.82 26.16
C THR A 373 10.90 -0.64 27.35
N TRP A 374 10.37 -0.34 28.53
CA TRP A 374 11.19 -0.21 29.73
C TRP A 374 11.88 -1.53 30.10
N ILE A 375 11.21 -2.65 29.89
CA ILE A 375 11.80 -3.98 30.07
C ILE A 375 12.89 -4.23 29.00
N ALA A 376 12.61 -3.88 27.73
CA ALA A 376 13.59 -4.01 26.65
C ALA A 376 14.88 -3.21 26.95
N LEU A 377 14.72 -1.98 27.42
CA LEU A 377 15.85 -1.14 27.83
C LEU A 377 16.62 -1.72 29.01
N GLY A 378 15.91 -2.26 30.01
CA GLY A 378 16.54 -2.96 31.13
C GLY A 378 17.35 -4.17 30.71
N LEU A 379 16.90 -4.89 29.68
CA LEU A 379 17.60 -6.07 29.13
C LEU A 379 18.82 -5.68 28.27
N THR A 380 18.83 -4.52 27.62
CA THR A 380 19.84 -4.16 26.63
C THR A 380 20.81 -3.07 27.10
N PHE A 381 20.30 -1.97 27.62
CA PHE A 381 21.07 -0.79 28.04
C PHE A 381 21.20 -0.63 29.55
N GLY A 382 20.40 -1.33 30.34
CA GLY A 382 20.21 -1.05 31.76
C GLY A 382 19.29 0.16 31.99
N THR A 383 18.64 0.20 33.16
CA THR A 383 17.62 1.23 33.47
C THR A 383 18.21 2.55 34.00
N ASP A 384 19.44 2.53 34.48
CA ASP A 384 20.06 3.66 35.19
C ASP A 384 20.85 4.62 34.27
N HIS A 385 20.93 4.30 32.97
CA HIS A 385 21.63 5.09 31.98
C HIS A 385 20.80 6.23 31.40
N LYS A 386 21.42 7.38 31.15
CA LYS A 386 20.80 8.54 30.50
C LYS A 386 20.27 8.19 29.10
N GLU A 387 20.97 7.32 28.38
CA GLU A 387 20.59 6.90 27.02
C GLU A 387 19.29 6.08 27.04
N SER A 388 19.00 5.30 28.08
CA SER A 388 17.74 4.55 28.22
C SER A 388 16.52 5.47 28.25
N TRP A 389 16.59 6.62 28.92
CA TRP A 389 15.53 7.62 28.91
C TRP A 389 15.36 8.28 27.54
N ARG A 390 16.47 8.56 26.85
CA ARG A 390 16.43 9.13 25.51
C ARG A 390 15.79 8.18 24.52
N LEU A 391 16.16 6.89 24.58
CA LEU A 391 15.56 5.85 23.74
C LEU A 391 14.07 5.64 24.07
N PHE A 392 13.70 5.65 25.36
CA PHE A 392 12.30 5.58 25.77
C PHE A 392 11.46 6.74 25.17
N LEU A 393 11.97 7.95 25.25
CA LEU A 393 11.30 9.12 24.65
C LEU A 393 11.24 9.01 23.12
N THR A 394 12.25 8.44 22.48
CA THR A 394 12.25 8.18 21.03
C THR A 394 11.18 7.19 20.65
N VAL A 395 10.98 6.11 21.42
CA VAL A 395 9.87 5.16 21.20
C VAL A 395 8.53 5.85 21.39
N LEU A 396 8.38 6.67 22.41
CA LEU A 396 7.15 7.47 22.61
C LEU A 396 6.85 8.36 21.41
N ILE A 397 7.86 9.05 20.86
CA ILE A 397 7.72 9.90 19.67
C ILE A 397 7.26 9.08 18.49
N GLY A 398 7.87 7.91 18.21
CA GLY A 398 7.46 7.03 17.11
C GLY A 398 6.00 6.59 17.23
N LEU A 399 5.58 6.12 18.39
CA LEU A 399 4.20 5.71 18.65
C LEU A 399 3.19 6.87 18.51
N LEU A 400 3.52 8.04 19.05
CA LEU A 400 2.67 9.22 18.91
C LEU A 400 2.55 9.67 17.47
N THR A 401 3.64 9.64 16.71
CA THR A 401 3.68 10.00 15.30
C THR A 401 2.77 9.10 14.48
N GLY A 402 2.87 7.77 14.66
CA GLY A 402 2.03 6.81 13.96
C GLY A 402 0.54 7.01 14.23
N ASN A 403 0.17 7.16 15.50
CA ASN A 403 -1.22 7.41 15.89
C ASN A 403 -1.73 8.78 15.35
N ALA A 404 -0.91 9.83 15.41
CA ALA A 404 -1.30 11.16 14.92
C ALA A 404 -1.51 11.19 13.40
N ILE A 405 -0.65 10.52 12.63
CA ILE A 405 -0.83 10.37 11.17
C ILE A 405 -2.10 9.58 10.87
N GLY A 406 -2.35 8.49 11.60
CA GLY A 406 -3.58 7.71 11.44
C GLY A 406 -4.84 8.56 11.67
N PHE A 407 -4.90 9.34 12.74
CA PHE A 407 -6.02 10.23 13.01
C PHE A 407 -6.16 11.34 11.96
N ALA A 408 -5.06 11.91 11.48
CA ALA A 408 -5.09 12.94 10.43
C ALA A 408 -5.64 12.40 9.11
N THR A 409 -5.22 11.19 8.73
CA THR A 409 -5.71 10.51 7.53
C THR A 409 -7.18 10.17 7.66
N GLU A 410 -7.60 9.64 8.81
CA GLU A 410 -8.99 9.32 9.09
C GLU A 410 -9.88 10.57 8.99
N TYR A 411 -9.49 11.71 9.56
CA TYR A 411 -10.21 12.97 9.43
C TYR A 411 -10.36 13.41 7.98
N ALA A 412 -9.31 13.22 7.17
CA ALA A 412 -9.33 13.64 5.77
C ALA A 412 -10.21 12.73 4.88
N THR A 413 -10.41 11.47 5.25
CA THR A 413 -11.04 10.45 4.40
C THR A 413 -12.37 9.92 4.91
N SER A 414 -12.69 10.08 6.20
CA SER A 414 -13.93 9.55 6.78
C SER A 414 -15.19 10.20 6.16
N TYR A 415 -16.16 9.39 5.82
CA TYR A 415 -17.37 9.85 5.12
C TYR A 415 -18.28 10.76 5.96
N THR A 416 -18.10 10.86 7.28
CA THR A 416 -18.83 11.77 8.17
C THR A 416 -18.14 13.10 8.39
N GLU A 417 -16.87 13.21 7.98
CA GLU A 417 -16.05 14.39 8.26
C GLU A 417 -16.15 15.45 7.15
N PRO A 418 -15.96 16.74 7.50
CA PRO A 418 -16.14 17.85 6.56
C PRO A 418 -15.37 17.74 5.23
N PRO A 419 -14.10 17.25 5.18
CA PRO A 419 -13.39 17.14 3.91
C PRO A 419 -14.13 16.27 2.90
N THR A 420 -14.55 15.08 3.29
CA THR A 420 -15.29 14.14 2.43
C THR A 420 -16.69 14.66 2.09
N VAL A 421 -17.42 15.21 3.06
CA VAL A 421 -18.75 15.81 2.82
C VAL A 421 -18.65 16.94 1.80
N SER A 422 -17.57 17.74 1.83
CA SER A 422 -17.38 18.82 0.86
C SER A 422 -17.22 18.31 -0.59
N ILE A 423 -16.72 17.10 -0.78
CA ILE A 423 -16.65 16.44 -2.10
C ILE A 423 -18.07 16.03 -2.54
N ALA A 424 -18.82 15.41 -1.65
CA ALA A 424 -20.20 15.02 -1.90
C ALA A 424 -21.08 16.21 -2.27
N ASP A 425 -20.92 17.35 -1.60
CA ASP A 425 -21.65 18.59 -1.90
C ASP A 425 -21.35 19.12 -3.32
N LYS A 426 -20.18 18.84 -3.90
CA LYS A 426 -19.84 19.25 -5.27
C LYS A 426 -20.54 18.42 -6.34
N SER A 427 -21.13 17.29 -6.00
CA SER A 427 -21.84 16.43 -6.95
C SER A 427 -23.02 17.11 -7.64
N TYR A 428 -23.64 18.10 -6.98
CA TYR A 428 -24.67 18.96 -7.60
C TYR A 428 -24.23 19.70 -8.87
N THR A 429 -22.94 19.95 -8.99
CA THR A 429 -22.38 20.70 -10.14
C THR A 429 -21.72 19.78 -11.16
N GLY A 430 -21.68 18.47 -10.90
CA GLY A 430 -21.23 17.44 -11.82
C GLY A 430 -19.87 16.83 -11.49
N PRO A 431 -19.40 15.84 -12.26
CA PRO A 431 -18.22 15.06 -11.97
C PRO A 431 -16.92 15.86 -11.95
N ALA A 432 -16.78 16.88 -12.82
CA ALA A 432 -15.57 17.69 -12.89
C ALA A 432 -15.26 18.41 -11.58
N THR A 433 -16.28 18.97 -10.93
CA THR A 433 -16.14 19.66 -9.64
C THR A 433 -15.90 18.70 -8.50
N VAL A 434 -16.42 17.49 -8.54
CA VAL A 434 -16.10 16.39 -7.62
C VAL A 434 -14.62 16.05 -7.70
N ILE A 435 -14.07 15.88 -8.90
CA ILE A 435 -12.65 15.58 -9.12
C ILE A 435 -11.77 16.71 -8.58
N ILE A 436 -12.07 17.98 -8.95
CA ILE A 436 -11.30 19.14 -8.48
C ILE A 436 -11.31 19.23 -6.95
N GLN A 437 -12.46 19.05 -6.33
CA GLN A 437 -12.59 19.13 -4.88
C GLN A 437 -11.78 18.03 -4.17
N GLY A 438 -11.83 16.80 -4.67
CA GLY A 438 -11.08 15.68 -4.08
C GLY A 438 -9.56 15.83 -4.24
N LEU A 439 -9.09 16.35 -5.39
CA LEU A 439 -7.67 16.70 -5.55
C LEU A 439 -7.25 17.76 -4.53
N GLY A 440 -8.07 18.79 -4.33
CA GLY A 440 -7.81 19.83 -3.34
C GLY A 440 -7.75 19.28 -1.91
N VAL A 441 -8.70 18.41 -1.54
CA VAL A 441 -8.72 17.73 -0.24
C VAL A 441 -7.48 16.86 -0.08
N GLY A 442 -7.11 16.06 -1.10
CA GLY A 442 -5.91 15.23 -1.07
C GLY A 442 -4.63 16.05 -0.86
N MET A 443 -4.47 17.17 -1.58
CA MET A 443 -3.32 18.06 -1.40
C MET A 443 -3.25 18.66 0.02
N LEU A 444 -4.37 19.14 0.55
CA LEU A 444 -4.41 19.71 1.90
C LEU A 444 -4.15 18.65 2.98
N SER A 445 -4.57 17.42 2.75
CA SER A 445 -4.40 16.31 3.69
C SER A 445 -2.94 15.88 3.91
N THR A 446 -2.00 16.34 3.06
CA THR A 446 -0.57 16.06 3.21
C THR A 446 0.06 16.82 4.38
N VAL A 447 -0.49 17.98 4.74
CA VAL A 447 0.13 18.91 5.71
C VAL A 447 0.27 18.29 7.10
N PRO A 448 -0.76 17.71 7.75
CA PRO A 448 -0.61 17.13 9.07
C PRO A 448 0.41 15.98 9.14
N PRO A 449 0.41 14.97 8.24
CA PRO A 449 1.43 13.94 8.22
C PRO A 449 2.85 14.47 8.05
N VAL A 450 3.05 15.47 7.17
CA VAL A 450 4.36 16.11 6.99
C VAL A 450 4.84 16.75 8.28
N LEU A 451 4.00 17.51 8.97
CA LEU A 451 4.37 18.12 10.24
C LEU A 451 4.71 17.07 11.31
N CYS A 452 3.94 16.00 11.41
CA CYS A 452 4.21 14.91 12.34
C CYS A 452 5.58 14.26 12.06
N ILE A 453 5.90 13.97 10.80
CA ILE A 453 7.19 13.36 10.42
C ILE A 453 8.34 14.32 10.68
N VAL A 454 8.23 15.60 10.31
CA VAL A 454 9.29 16.60 10.56
C VAL A 454 9.57 16.73 12.06
N ILE A 455 8.54 16.81 12.88
CA ILE A 455 8.67 16.87 14.33
C ILE A 455 9.34 15.59 14.86
N ALA A 456 8.92 14.42 14.37
CA ALA A 456 9.48 13.13 14.77
C ALA A 456 10.98 13.03 14.44
N ILE A 457 11.37 13.40 13.22
CA ILE A 457 12.77 13.39 12.78
C ILE A 457 13.61 14.32 13.66
N LEU A 458 13.19 15.58 13.84
CA LEU A 458 13.93 16.56 14.63
C LEU A 458 14.06 16.13 16.10
N ALA A 459 12.98 15.63 16.69
CA ALA A 459 12.97 15.22 18.08
C ALA A 459 13.78 13.93 18.31
N ALA A 460 13.61 12.91 17.47
CA ALA A 460 14.36 11.66 17.57
C ALA A 460 15.86 11.88 17.32
N HIS A 461 16.22 12.71 16.34
CA HIS A 461 17.61 13.08 16.08
C HIS A 461 18.23 13.87 17.24
N ALA A 462 17.51 14.81 17.83
CA ALA A 462 18.00 15.56 18.99
C ALA A 462 18.24 14.67 20.23
N LEU A 463 17.50 13.59 20.39
CA LEU A 463 17.63 12.64 21.49
C LEU A 463 18.79 11.66 21.32
N VAL A 464 18.83 10.96 20.18
CA VAL A 464 19.73 9.80 19.93
C VAL A 464 20.40 9.87 18.55
N GLY A 465 20.37 10.99 17.85
CA GLY A 465 20.95 11.14 16.52
C GLY A 465 20.22 10.29 15.46
N VAL A 466 20.93 9.85 14.44
CA VAL A 466 20.36 9.08 13.31
C VAL A 466 19.75 7.74 13.75
N TYR A 467 20.41 7.05 14.68
CA TYR A 467 19.86 5.82 15.27
C TYR A 467 18.49 6.06 15.92
N GLY A 468 18.25 7.22 16.51
CA GLY A 468 16.96 7.59 17.07
C GLY A 468 15.85 7.62 16.01
N ILE A 469 16.13 8.08 14.80
CA ILE A 469 15.16 8.08 13.68
C ILE A 469 14.76 6.63 13.31
N ALA A 470 15.74 5.73 13.24
CA ALA A 470 15.48 4.32 12.97
C ALA A 470 14.68 3.64 14.09
N VAL A 471 15.01 3.92 15.35
CA VAL A 471 14.25 3.43 16.51
C VAL A 471 12.82 3.98 16.51
N ALA A 472 12.61 5.25 16.15
CA ALA A 472 11.25 5.81 16.01
C ALA A 472 10.44 5.11 14.92
N ALA A 473 11.08 4.70 13.80
CA ALA A 473 10.42 3.91 12.75
C ALA A 473 10.02 2.52 13.27
N VAL A 474 10.91 1.80 13.97
CA VAL A 474 10.60 0.50 14.60
C VAL A 474 9.49 0.67 15.65
N ALA A 475 9.54 1.72 16.46
CA ALA A 475 8.52 2.02 17.46
C ALA A 475 7.15 2.27 16.84
N MET A 476 7.09 3.05 15.76
CA MET A 476 5.87 3.27 14.99
C MET A 476 5.30 1.93 14.51
N LEU A 477 6.13 1.06 13.94
CA LEU A 477 5.73 -0.25 13.43
C LEU A 477 5.56 -1.33 14.51
N SER A 478 5.88 -1.06 15.77
CA SER A 478 5.73 -2.05 16.87
C SER A 478 4.28 -2.49 17.10
N THR A 479 3.29 -1.66 16.73
CA THR A 479 1.86 -2.01 16.78
C THR A 479 1.34 -2.62 15.49
N LEU A 480 2.22 -3.00 14.56
CA LEU A 480 1.85 -3.51 13.23
C LEU A 480 0.87 -4.69 13.30
N GLY A 481 1.03 -5.59 14.27
CA GLY A 481 0.16 -6.76 14.41
C GLY A 481 -1.33 -6.41 14.56
N VAL A 482 -1.68 -5.34 15.27
CA VAL A 482 -3.06 -4.88 15.40
C VAL A 482 -3.45 -3.91 14.29
N THR A 483 -2.54 -3.06 13.84
CA THR A 483 -2.81 -2.08 12.77
C THR A 483 -3.03 -2.78 11.43
N LEU A 484 -2.19 -3.75 11.08
CA LEU A 484 -2.36 -4.54 9.86
C LEU A 484 -3.60 -5.45 9.93
N ALA A 485 -3.93 -5.99 11.12
CA ALA A 485 -5.18 -6.74 11.29
C ALA A 485 -6.42 -5.88 11.00
N THR A 486 -6.35 -4.60 11.35
CA THR A 486 -7.40 -3.61 11.08
C THR A 486 -7.48 -3.26 9.59
N ASP A 487 -6.35 -3.17 8.91
CA ASP A 487 -6.27 -2.86 7.49
C ASP A 487 -6.77 -4.04 6.64
N ALA A 488 -6.28 -5.25 6.92
CA ALA A 488 -6.70 -6.48 6.23
C ALA A 488 -8.15 -6.91 6.51
N PHE A 489 -8.78 -6.35 7.53
CA PHE A 489 -10.21 -6.51 7.80
C PHE A 489 -11.07 -5.93 6.67
N GLY A 490 -10.67 -4.79 6.09
CA GLY A 490 -11.43 -4.07 5.06
C GLY A 490 -11.80 -4.93 3.85
N PRO A 491 -10.83 -5.46 3.11
CA PRO A 491 -11.08 -6.30 1.93
C PRO A 491 -11.91 -7.57 2.24
N VAL A 492 -11.77 -8.15 3.44
CA VAL A 492 -12.59 -9.29 3.86
C VAL A 492 -14.05 -8.88 4.07
N ALA A 493 -14.29 -7.69 4.62
CA ALA A 493 -15.64 -7.17 4.83
C ALA A 493 -16.31 -6.77 3.51
N ASP A 494 -15.55 -6.17 2.59
CA ASP A 494 -15.99 -5.79 1.25
C ASP A 494 -16.40 -7.02 0.43
N ASN A 495 -15.52 -8.00 0.29
CA ASN A 495 -15.82 -9.28 -0.35
C ASN A 495 -17.00 -10.03 0.29
N ALA A 496 -17.17 -9.95 1.61
CA ALA A 496 -18.34 -10.52 2.27
C ALA A 496 -19.63 -9.80 1.85
N GLY A 497 -19.56 -8.50 1.57
CA GLY A 497 -20.64 -7.71 0.99
C GLY A 497 -20.97 -8.14 -0.43
N GLY A 498 -19.96 -8.27 -1.29
CA GLY A 498 -20.11 -8.73 -2.67
C GLY A 498 -20.73 -10.15 -2.75
N ILE A 499 -20.25 -11.09 -1.91
CA ILE A 499 -20.84 -12.42 -1.82
C ILE A 499 -22.30 -12.36 -1.35
N ALA A 500 -22.65 -11.49 -0.39
CA ALA A 500 -24.02 -11.34 0.09
C ALA A 500 -24.95 -10.76 -0.98
N GLU A 501 -24.45 -9.86 -1.85
CA GLU A 501 -25.23 -9.28 -2.95
C GLU A 501 -25.47 -10.28 -4.09
N MET A 502 -24.44 -11.06 -4.44
CA MET A 502 -24.52 -12.06 -5.50
C MET A 502 -25.36 -13.28 -5.13
N SER A 503 -25.60 -13.53 -3.83
CA SER A 503 -26.27 -14.75 -3.35
C SER A 503 -27.73 -14.49 -3.00
N GLU A 504 -28.66 -15.22 -3.63
CA GLU A 504 -30.09 -15.19 -3.29
C GLU A 504 -30.43 -15.97 -2.00
N GLU A 505 -29.46 -16.75 -1.45
CA GLU A 505 -29.67 -17.59 -0.27
C GLU A 505 -29.57 -16.82 1.05
N VAL A 506 -29.09 -15.56 1.00
CA VAL A 506 -28.75 -14.74 2.15
C VAL A 506 -29.82 -13.67 2.39
N ASP A 507 -30.19 -13.42 3.66
CA ASP A 507 -31.19 -12.40 4.03
C ASP A 507 -30.69 -10.97 3.69
N GLU A 508 -31.58 -10.10 3.19
CA GLU A 508 -31.29 -8.68 2.90
C GLU A 508 -30.65 -7.93 4.10
N ARG A 509 -30.98 -8.32 5.32
CA ARG A 509 -30.38 -7.75 6.56
C ARG A 509 -28.93 -8.12 6.76
N THR A 510 -28.51 -9.27 6.22
CA THR A 510 -27.10 -9.67 6.17
C THR A 510 -26.33 -8.69 5.31
N ARG A 511 -26.89 -8.34 4.14
CA ARG A 511 -26.32 -7.32 3.26
C ARG A 511 -26.16 -5.97 3.97
N GLU A 512 -27.20 -5.46 4.64
CA GLU A 512 -27.13 -4.23 5.42
C GLU A 512 -26.01 -4.26 6.49
N THR A 513 -25.77 -5.45 7.05
CA THR A 513 -24.71 -5.65 8.08
C THR A 513 -23.33 -5.70 7.47
N THR A 514 -23.15 -6.41 6.34
CA THR A 514 -21.88 -6.44 5.62
C THR A 514 -21.51 -5.09 5.04
N ASP A 515 -22.46 -4.32 4.47
CA ASP A 515 -22.26 -2.93 4.02
C ASP A 515 -21.76 -1.99 5.12
N SER A 516 -22.10 -2.30 6.36
CA SER A 516 -21.68 -1.51 7.50
C SER A 516 -20.27 -1.89 7.97
N LEU A 517 -19.90 -3.17 7.82
CA LEU A 517 -18.54 -3.64 8.04
C LEU A 517 -17.62 -3.12 6.93
N ASP A 518 -18.07 -3.11 5.67
CA ASP A 518 -17.34 -2.55 4.56
C ASP A 518 -17.07 -1.04 4.74
N ALA A 519 -18.09 -0.25 5.13
CA ALA A 519 -17.91 1.16 5.43
C ALA A 519 -16.88 1.42 6.57
N LEU A 520 -16.81 0.52 7.56
CA LEU A 520 -15.76 0.53 8.58
C LEU A 520 -14.40 0.21 7.95
N GLY A 521 -14.36 -0.84 7.11
CA GLY A 521 -13.17 -1.32 6.44
C GLY A 521 -12.48 -0.23 5.59
N ASN A 522 -13.23 0.52 4.80
CA ASN A 522 -12.70 1.62 3.99
C ASN A 522 -12.09 2.75 4.81
N THR A 523 -12.73 3.09 5.94
CA THR A 523 -12.18 4.13 6.84
C THR A 523 -10.89 3.64 7.52
N THR A 524 -10.85 2.38 7.95
CA THR A 524 -9.67 1.81 8.62
C THR A 524 -8.53 1.53 7.65
N ALA A 525 -8.82 1.11 6.41
CA ALA A 525 -7.83 0.93 5.35
C ALA A 525 -7.14 2.25 4.98
N ALA A 526 -7.89 3.37 4.91
CA ALA A 526 -7.27 4.68 4.71
C ALA A 526 -6.31 5.05 5.86
N THR A 527 -6.69 4.76 7.11
CA THR A 527 -5.85 4.98 8.29
C THR A 527 -4.58 4.13 8.26
N GLY A 528 -4.69 2.85 7.89
CA GLY A 528 -3.57 1.92 7.73
C GLY A 528 -2.59 2.36 6.65
N LYS A 529 -3.08 2.85 5.51
CA LYS A 529 -2.25 3.39 4.42
C LYS A 529 -1.47 4.64 4.86
N GLY A 530 -2.12 5.58 5.56
CA GLY A 530 -1.44 6.76 6.12
C GLY A 530 -0.31 6.39 7.09
N PHE A 531 -0.57 5.42 7.98
CA PHE A 531 0.42 4.86 8.90
C PHE A 531 1.59 4.19 8.15
N ALA A 532 1.31 3.38 7.14
CA ALA A 532 2.31 2.69 6.33
C ALA A 532 3.22 3.68 5.59
N ILE A 533 2.65 4.72 4.97
CA ILE A 533 3.41 5.77 4.26
C ILE A 533 4.28 6.57 5.23
N GLY A 534 3.76 6.93 6.40
CA GLY A 534 4.54 7.64 7.42
C GLY A 534 5.73 6.84 7.95
N SER A 535 5.53 5.55 8.23
CA SER A 535 6.61 4.66 8.68
C SER A 535 7.68 4.45 7.60
N ALA A 536 7.26 4.43 6.32
CA ALA A 536 8.18 4.27 5.20
C ALA A 536 9.17 5.43 5.06
N VAL A 537 8.73 6.65 5.33
CA VAL A 537 9.62 7.81 5.28
C VAL A 537 10.72 7.72 6.33
N LEU A 538 10.36 7.39 7.58
CA LEU A 538 11.33 7.22 8.64
C LEU A 538 12.30 6.05 8.34
N THR A 539 11.78 4.93 7.82
CA THR A 539 12.58 3.77 7.42
C THR A 539 13.51 4.12 6.26
N ALA A 540 12.99 4.76 5.21
CA ALA A 540 13.79 5.13 4.04
C ALA A 540 14.89 6.15 4.41
N LEU A 541 14.60 7.11 5.31
CA LEU A 541 15.59 8.05 5.82
C LEU A 541 16.66 7.34 6.65
N ALA A 542 16.30 6.35 7.47
CA ALA A 542 17.25 5.55 8.22
C ALA A 542 18.14 4.72 7.27
N LEU A 543 17.56 4.09 6.24
CA LEU A 543 18.31 3.36 5.21
C LEU A 543 19.22 4.27 4.37
N LEU A 544 18.77 5.48 4.04
CA LEU A 544 19.59 6.47 3.37
C LEU A 544 20.83 6.83 4.19
N ASN A 545 20.66 7.02 5.50
CA ASN A 545 21.80 7.29 6.38
C ASN A 545 22.70 6.05 6.50
N ALA A 546 22.15 4.86 6.64
CA ALA A 546 22.93 3.62 6.64
C ALA A 546 23.72 3.45 5.32
N PHE A 547 23.14 3.82 4.18
CA PHE A 547 23.85 3.87 2.91
C PHE A 547 24.97 4.89 2.89
N ALA A 548 24.71 6.13 3.35
CA ALA A 548 25.73 7.18 3.40
C ALA A 548 26.93 6.77 4.28
N ASP A 549 26.65 6.14 5.43
CA ASP A 549 27.66 5.58 6.32
C ASP A 549 28.42 4.41 5.64
N ALA A 550 27.71 3.51 4.94
CA ALA A 550 28.33 2.38 4.24
C ALA A 550 29.30 2.81 3.13
N VAL A 551 29.05 3.95 2.48
CA VAL A 551 29.95 4.52 1.46
C VAL A 551 30.87 5.60 2.01
N ASN A 552 31.03 5.73 3.33
CA ASN A 552 31.88 6.70 4.04
C ASN A 552 31.59 8.17 3.70
N LEU A 553 30.34 8.53 3.43
CA LEU A 553 29.91 9.90 3.18
C LEU A 553 29.43 10.56 4.49
N SER A 554 30.33 11.27 5.18
CA SER A 554 30.00 11.97 6.44
C SER A 554 29.15 13.23 6.25
N THR A 555 29.28 13.90 5.10
CA THR A 555 28.52 15.11 4.77
C THR A 555 28.25 15.19 3.27
N VAL A 556 27.04 15.63 2.90
CA VAL A 556 26.65 15.83 1.50
C VAL A 556 26.19 17.26 1.32
N ASN A 557 26.87 18.00 0.44
CA ASN A 557 26.51 19.40 0.14
C ASN A 557 25.42 19.42 -0.95
N ILE A 558 24.27 20.00 -0.65
CA ILE A 558 23.15 20.14 -1.58
C ILE A 558 23.52 20.98 -2.83
N LEU A 559 24.47 21.92 -2.68
CA LEU A 559 24.92 22.75 -3.81
C LEU A 559 25.99 22.08 -4.68
N ASP A 560 26.36 20.85 -4.38
CA ASP A 560 27.27 20.06 -5.20
C ASP A 560 26.68 19.82 -6.60
N GLU A 561 27.53 19.93 -7.62
CA GLU A 561 27.15 19.83 -9.05
C GLU A 561 26.52 18.47 -9.44
N VAL A 562 26.72 17.41 -8.64
CA VAL A 562 26.12 16.08 -8.85
C VAL A 562 24.94 15.79 -7.89
N VAL A 563 24.93 16.39 -6.70
CA VAL A 563 23.88 16.16 -5.70
C VAL A 563 22.58 16.83 -6.10
N LEU A 564 22.63 18.10 -6.52
CA LEU A 564 21.44 18.84 -6.92
C LEU A 564 20.71 18.21 -8.12
N PRO A 565 21.39 17.83 -9.22
CA PRO A 565 20.75 17.05 -10.29
C PRO A 565 20.18 15.72 -9.79
N GLY A 566 20.87 15.06 -8.86
CA GLY A 566 20.34 13.85 -8.20
C GLY A 566 19.01 14.10 -7.50
N ILE A 567 18.89 15.17 -6.71
CA ILE A 567 17.65 15.56 -6.03
C ILE A 567 16.52 15.82 -7.04
N ILE A 568 16.79 16.55 -8.13
CA ILE A 568 15.79 16.85 -9.16
C ILE A 568 15.32 15.56 -9.86
N LEU A 569 16.26 14.70 -10.25
CA LEU A 569 15.94 13.40 -10.84
C LEU A 569 15.11 12.54 -9.88
N GLY A 570 15.57 12.44 -8.62
CA GLY A 570 14.87 11.69 -7.59
C GLY A 570 13.46 12.21 -7.31
N ALA A 571 13.27 13.52 -7.32
CA ALA A 571 11.96 14.13 -7.14
C ALA A 571 11.00 13.85 -8.32
N ALA A 572 11.51 13.64 -9.52
CA ALA A 572 10.71 13.29 -10.71
C ALA A 572 10.29 11.81 -10.73
N LEU A 573 11.11 10.90 -10.18
CA LEU A 573 10.86 9.46 -10.26
C LEU A 573 9.50 9.02 -9.71
N PRO A 574 9.00 9.48 -8.55
CA PRO A 574 7.68 9.12 -8.05
C PRO A 574 6.54 9.54 -8.99
N PHE A 575 6.66 10.68 -9.67
CA PHE A 575 5.67 11.12 -10.67
C PHE A 575 5.66 10.22 -11.90
N VAL A 576 6.85 9.84 -12.41
CA VAL A 576 6.95 8.90 -13.53
C VAL A 576 6.39 7.55 -13.15
N PHE A 577 6.72 7.06 -11.96
CA PHE A 577 6.23 5.78 -11.45
C PHE A 577 4.70 5.79 -11.27
N ALA A 578 4.14 6.84 -10.67
CA ALA A 578 2.70 7.00 -10.52
C ALA A 578 1.99 7.09 -11.88
N ALA A 579 2.57 7.82 -12.84
CA ALA A 579 2.03 7.90 -14.21
C ALA A 579 2.00 6.52 -14.86
N LEU A 580 3.08 5.74 -14.78
CA LEU A 580 3.14 4.39 -15.32
C LEU A 580 2.07 3.49 -14.71
N THR A 581 1.95 3.47 -13.37
CA THR A 581 0.95 2.61 -12.69
C THR A 581 -0.48 3.02 -13.02
N MET A 582 -0.78 4.31 -13.13
CA MET A 582 -2.12 4.81 -13.52
C MET A 582 -2.47 4.46 -14.97
N LEU A 583 -1.53 4.65 -15.89
CA LEU A 583 -1.73 4.28 -17.30
C LEU A 583 -1.93 2.78 -17.45
N SER A 584 -1.18 1.98 -16.68
CA SER A 584 -1.33 0.52 -16.64
C SER A 584 -2.72 0.08 -16.19
N VAL A 585 -3.29 0.73 -15.14
CA VAL A 585 -4.67 0.47 -14.72
C VAL A 585 -5.65 0.81 -15.83
N GLY A 586 -5.49 1.98 -16.49
CA GLY A 586 -6.35 2.40 -17.60
C GLY A 586 -6.33 1.42 -18.77
N ASN A 587 -5.16 0.96 -19.18
CA ASN A 587 -5.00 -0.03 -20.25
C ASN A 587 -5.66 -1.37 -19.92
N ALA A 588 -5.45 -1.87 -18.71
CA ALA A 588 -6.04 -3.12 -18.25
C ALA A 588 -7.57 -2.99 -18.11
N ALA A 589 -8.08 -1.89 -17.54
CA ALA A 589 -9.51 -1.61 -17.43
C ALA A 589 -10.20 -1.54 -18.79
N GLU A 590 -9.57 -0.91 -19.79
CA GLU A 590 -10.10 -0.88 -21.16
C GLU A 590 -10.33 -2.28 -21.71
N SER A 591 -9.40 -3.20 -21.50
CA SER A 591 -9.52 -4.60 -21.95
C SER A 591 -10.71 -5.32 -21.28
N ILE A 592 -10.93 -5.09 -19.99
CA ILE A 592 -12.06 -5.63 -19.24
C ILE A 592 -13.40 -5.06 -19.71
N MET A 593 -13.46 -3.74 -19.91
CA MET A 593 -14.66 -3.08 -20.41
C MET A 593 -15.11 -3.65 -21.75
N TYR A 594 -14.18 -3.91 -22.67
CA TYR A 594 -14.50 -4.53 -23.97
C TYR A 594 -15.05 -5.95 -23.80
N GLU A 595 -14.44 -6.76 -22.94
CA GLU A 595 -14.93 -8.11 -22.67
C GLU A 595 -16.33 -8.08 -22.02
N CYS A 596 -16.56 -7.21 -21.04
CA CYS A 596 -17.86 -7.05 -20.42
C CYS A 596 -18.94 -6.66 -21.43
N ARG A 597 -18.67 -5.67 -22.28
CA ARG A 597 -19.59 -5.25 -23.34
C ARG A 597 -19.87 -6.38 -24.33
N LEU A 598 -18.84 -7.15 -24.70
CA LEU A 598 -18.97 -8.30 -25.59
C LEU A 598 -19.89 -9.38 -24.98
N GLN A 599 -19.64 -9.77 -23.75
CA GLN A 599 -20.45 -10.78 -23.05
C GLN A 599 -21.90 -10.34 -22.84
N LEU A 600 -22.10 -9.08 -22.42
CA LEU A 600 -23.46 -8.53 -22.29
C LEU A 600 -24.20 -8.47 -23.62
N ASN A 601 -23.50 -8.16 -24.74
CA ASN A 601 -24.09 -8.22 -26.07
C ASN A 601 -24.46 -9.66 -26.45
N GLN A 602 -23.57 -10.62 -26.20
CA GLN A 602 -23.82 -12.05 -26.47
C GLN A 602 -24.98 -12.59 -25.62
N LYS A 603 -25.07 -12.20 -24.34
CA LYS A 603 -26.21 -12.54 -23.48
C LYS A 603 -27.52 -11.99 -24.06
N PHE A 604 -27.53 -10.72 -24.50
CA PHE A 604 -28.72 -10.05 -25.00
C PHE A 604 -29.20 -10.58 -26.36
N PHE A 605 -28.29 -10.81 -27.32
CA PHE A 605 -28.62 -11.20 -28.68
C PHE A 605 -28.63 -12.70 -28.89
N ASP A 606 -27.73 -13.46 -28.25
CA ASP A 606 -27.50 -14.87 -28.47
C ASP A 606 -27.97 -15.75 -27.31
N GLY A 607 -28.36 -15.17 -26.17
CA GLY A 607 -28.78 -15.89 -24.97
C GLY A 607 -27.65 -16.68 -24.29
N LYS A 608 -26.37 -16.29 -24.51
CA LYS A 608 -25.22 -16.97 -23.89
C LYS A 608 -25.11 -16.59 -22.41
N GLU A 609 -24.65 -17.53 -21.59
CA GLU A 609 -24.33 -17.29 -20.19
C GLU A 609 -23.07 -16.44 -20.08
N LEU A 610 -22.94 -15.69 -18.97
CA LEU A 610 -21.77 -14.88 -18.66
C LEU A 610 -20.61 -15.76 -18.21
N ASP A 611 -19.40 -15.45 -18.67
CA ASP A 611 -18.15 -16.14 -18.32
C ASP A 611 -17.25 -15.20 -17.50
N SER A 612 -17.47 -15.18 -16.18
CA SER A 612 -16.66 -14.36 -15.27
C SER A 612 -15.21 -14.83 -15.19
N GLN A 613 -14.94 -16.13 -15.43
CA GLN A 613 -13.56 -16.66 -15.42
C GLN A 613 -12.71 -16.02 -16.52
N LYS A 614 -13.30 -15.72 -17.66
CA LYS A 614 -12.62 -15.04 -18.76
C LYS A 614 -12.19 -13.62 -18.36
N CYS A 615 -13.01 -12.88 -17.60
CA CYS A 615 -12.64 -11.59 -17.05
C CYS A 615 -11.46 -11.72 -16.09
N VAL A 616 -11.46 -12.70 -15.19
CA VAL A 616 -10.32 -13.01 -14.29
C VAL A 616 -9.04 -13.29 -15.05
N ASP A 617 -9.11 -14.08 -16.14
CA ASP A 617 -7.94 -14.41 -16.96
C ASP A 617 -7.37 -13.20 -17.71
N ILE A 618 -8.22 -12.30 -18.20
CA ILE A 618 -7.82 -11.05 -18.85
C ILE A 618 -7.17 -10.14 -17.83
N CYS A 619 -7.79 -9.88 -16.66
CA CYS A 619 -7.21 -9.07 -15.59
C CYS A 619 -5.83 -9.61 -15.19
N THR A 620 -5.70 -10.93 -15.01
CA THR A 620 -4.43 -11.57 -14.66
C THR A 620 -3.35 -11.32 -15.72
N THR A 621 -3.70 -11.50 -16.99
CA THR A 621 -2.73 -11.37 -18.07
C THR A 621 -2.26 -9.94 -18.25
N GLU A 622 -3.20 -8.98 -18.25
CA GLU A 622 -2.87 -7.57 -18.42
C GLU A 622 -2.11 -7.00 -17.21
N SER A 623 -2.48 -7.36 -15.98
CA SER A 623 -1.79 -6.88 -14.78
C SER A 623 -0.33 -7.36 -14.71
N ILE A 624 -0.07 -8.65 -15.02
CA ILE A 624 1.31 -9.19 -15.06
C ILE A 624 2.15 -8.50 -16.14
N LYS A 625 1.57 -8.19 -17.27
CA LYS A 625 2.22 -7.46 -18.36
C LYS A 625 2.52 -6.02 -17.96
N GLU A 626 1.55 -5.31 -17.41
CA GLU A 626 1.66 -3.89 -17.11
C GLU A 626 2.55 -3.58 -15.90
N MET A 627 2.75 -4.51 -14.95
CA MET A 627 3.62 -4.29 -13.78
C MET A 627 5.12 -4.23 -14.12
N VAL A 628 5.54 -4.67 -15.32
CA VAL A 628 6.96 -4.80 -15.66
C VAL A 628 7.64 -3.43 -15.76
N ALA A 629 7.02 -2.46 -16.41
CA ALA A 629 7.62 -1.15 -16.62
C ALA A 629 7.88 -0.37 -15.31
N PRO A 630 6.90 -0.23 -14.39
CA PRO A 630 7.13 0.36 -13.07
C PRO A 630 8.19 -0.41 -12.26
N GLY A 631 8.17 -1.76 -12.33
CA GLY A 631 9.11 -2.60 -11.61
C GLY A 631 10.56 -2.39 -12.05
N VAL A 632 10.80 -2.35 -13.36
CA VAL A 632 12.12 -2.08 -13.93
C VAL A 632 12.63 -0.69 -13.52
N LEU A 633 11.78 0.33 -13.58
CA LEU A 633 12.14 1.68 -13.16
C LEU A 633 12.61 1.70 -11.70
N ALA A 634 11.82 1.13 -10.79
CA ALA A 634 12.08 1.17 -9.36
C ALA A 634 13.40 0.46 -8.97
N ILE A 635 13.67 -0.69 -9.59
CA ILE A 635 14.82 -1.54 -9.22
C ILE A 635 16.12 -1.02 -9.83
N PHE A 636 16.09 -0.62 -11.09
CA PHE A 636 17.34 -0.35 -11.81
C PHE A 636 17.81 1.12 -11.74
N MET A 637 16.92 2.08 -11.44
CA MET A 637 17.33 3.48 -11.34
C MET A 637 18.42 3.73 -10.28
N PRO A 638 18.33 3.21 -9.04
CA PRO A 638 19.41 3.35 -8.07
C PRO A 638 20.72 2.73 -8.54
N VAL A 639 20.64 1.57 -9.20
CA VAL A 639 21.82 0.85 -9.72
C VAL A 639 22.48 1.64 -10.84
N VAL A 640 21.69 2.16 -11.79
CA VAL A 640 22.20 2.98 -12.90
C VAL A 640 22.86 4.25 -12.39
N VAL A 641 22.18 5.00 -11.53
CA VAL A 641 22.70 6.28 -11.01
C VAL A 641 23.93 6.06 -10.13
N GLY A 642 23.87 5.08 -9.23
CA GLY A 642 24.99 4.74 -8.35
C GLY A 642 26.24 4.29 -9.10
N LEU A 643 26.09 3.41 -10.11
CA LEU A 643 27.21 2.90 -10.89
C LEU A 643 27.68 3.85 -11.99
N MET A 644 26.83 4.74 -12.52
CA MET A 644 27.18 5.64 -13.61
C MET A 644 27.79 6.97 -13.10
N VAL A 645 27.24 7.52 -12.02
CA VAL A 645 27.63 8.84 -11.52
C VAL A 645 28.27 8.79 -10.12
N GLY A 646 27.87 7.81 -9.30
CA GLY A 646 28.48 7.60 -7.99
C GLY A 646 27.55 7.86 -6.80
N PRO A 647 28.05 7.60 -5.58
CA PRO A 647 27.23 7.58 -4.37
C PRO A 647 26.65 8.95 -3.99
N ARG A 648 27.33 10.06 -4.30
CA ARG A 648 26.82 11.42 -3.99
C ARG A 648 25.53 11.73 -4.75
N MET A 649 25.49 11.46 -6.07
CA MET A 649 24.26 11.64 -6.86
C MET A 649 23.15 10.71 -6.38
N LEU A 650 23.49 9.50 -6.00
CA LEU A 650 22.52 8.52 -5.49
C LEU A 650 21.88 8.99 -4.17
N VAL A 651 22.66 9.54 -3.23
CA VAL A 651 22.13 10.17 -2.01
C VAL A 651 21.16 11.31 -2.36
N GLY A 652 21.54 12.18 -3.31
CA GLY A 652 20.65 13.24 -3.79
C GLY A 652 19.35 12.69 -4.38
N MET A 653 19.45 11.67 -5.23
CA MET A 653 18.28 11.02 -5.84
C MET A 653 17.36 10.39 -4.79
N LEU A 654 17.90 9.68 -3.81
CA LEU A 654 17.11 9.10 -2.73
C LEU A 654 16.40 10.17 -1.90
N ALA A 655 17.10 11.27 -1.53
CA ALA A 655 16.51 12.38 -0.79
C ALA A 655 15.35 13.04 -1.57
N GLY A 656 15.54 13.26 -2.87
CA GLY A 656 14.50 13.79 -3.76
C GLY A 656 13.30 12.86 -3.85
N SER A 657 13.54 11.55 -4.05
CA SER A 657 12.49 10.55 -4.18
C SER A 657 11.71 10.34 -2.88
N ILE A 658 12.38 10.29 -1.73
CA ILE A 658 11.71 10.19 -0.42
C ILE A 658 10.78 11.39 -0.22
N SER A 659 11.26 12.61 -0.49
CA SER A 659 10.49 13.82 -0.25
C SER A 659 9.26 13.94 -1.16
N SER A 660 9.43 13.81 -2.47
CA SER A 660 8.31 13.92 -3.42
C SER A 660 7.39 12.71 -3.37
N GLY A 661 7.96 11.52 -3.22
CA GLY A 661 7.21 10.26 -3.15
C GLY A 661 6.29 10.20 -1.93
N PHE A 662 6.76 10.68 -0.77
CA PHE A 662 5.94 10.81 0.42
C PHE A 662 4.72 11.71 0.21
N LEU A 663 4.97 12.92 -0.28
CA LEU A 663 3.89 13.90 -0.53
C LEU A 663 2.87 13.35 -1.51
N LEU A 664 3.34 12.77 -2.61
CA LEU A 664 2.48 12.21 -3.65
C LEU A 664 1.70 11.01 -3.15
N ALA A 665 2.33 10.09 -2.41
CA ALA A 665 1.66 8.90 -1.85
C ALA A 665 0.55 9.28 -0.88
N VAL A 666 0.78 10.23 0.04
CA VAL A 666 -0.25 10.70 0.97
C VAL A 666 -1.38 11.40 0.22
N MET A 667 -1.05 12.29 -0.73
CA MET A 667 -2.04 13.00 -1.53
C MET A 667 -2.94 12.02 -2.29
N MET A 668 -2.35 11.05 -2.99
CA MET A 668 -3.11 10.08 -3.80
C MET A 668 -3.96 9.16 -2.93
N SER A 669 -3.41 8.60 -1.87
CA SER A 669 -4.14 7.70 -0.97
C SER A 669 -5.31 8.40 -0.29
N ASN A 670 -5.12 9.64 0.18
CA ASN A 670 -6.17 10.39 0.87
C ASN A 670 -7.22 10.95 -0.10
N ALA A 671 -6.82 11.43 -1.29
CA ALA A 671 -7.78 11.87 -2.31
C ALA A 671 -8.69 10.71 -2.73
N GLY A 672 -8.10 9.55 -3.06
CA GLY A 672 -8.84 8.36 -3.46
C GLY A 672 -9.80 7.87 -2.36
N GLY A 673 -9.33 7.77 -1.11
CA GLY A 673 -10.17 7.39 0.02
C GLY A 673 -11.31 8.39 0.32
N ALA A 674 -11.09 9.68 0.07
CA ALA A 674 -12.12 10.69 0.25
C ALA A 674 -13.19 10.64 -0.85
N TRP A 675 -12.82 10.36 -2.13
CA TRP A 675 -13.80 10.16 -3.21
C TRP A 675 -14.66 8.92 -2.98
N ASP A 676 -14.06 7.79 -2.60
CA ASP A 676 -14.78 6.55 -2.30
C ASP A 676 -15.80 6.76 -1.16
N ASN A 677 -15.36 7.38 -0.08
CA ASN A 677 -16.27 7.68 1.02
C ASN A 677 -17.32 8.75 0.67
N ALA A 678 -17.06 9.67 -0.27
CA ALA A 678 -18.07 10.58 -0.81
C ALA A 678 -19.13 9.81 -1.63
N LYS A 679 -18.74 8.80 -2.43
CA LYS A 679 -19.67 7.89 -3.12
C LYS A 679 -20.58 7.18 -2.12
N LYS A 680 -20.01 6.62 -1.04
CA LYS A 680 -20.77 5.94 0.01
C LYS A 680 -21.70 6.91 0.78
N TYR A 681 -21.28 8.15 1.00
CA TYR A 681 -22.11 9.20 1.62
C TYR A 681 -23.36 9.50 0.80
N VAL A 682 -23.20 9.73 -0.50
CA VAL A 682 -24.32 9.98 -1.43
C VAL A 682 -25.19 8.73 -1.60
N GLY A 683 -24.56 7.56 -1.78
CA GLY A 683 -25.25 6.27 -1.97
C GLY A 683 -26.14 5.86 -0.79
N LYS A 684 -25.74 6.20 0.44
CA LYS A 684 -26.56 5.99 1.66
C LYS A 684 -27.68 7.01 1.80
N GLY A 685 -27.80 7.97 0.88
CA GLY A 685 -28.84 9.01 0.91
C GLY A 685 -28.61 10.11 1.94
N MET A 686 -27.37 10.26 2.44
CA MET A 686 -27.05 11.31 3.41
C MET A 686 -27.14 12.71 2.81
N LEU A 687 -26.88 12.85 1.51
CA LEU A 687 -27.06 14.10 0.77
C LEU A 687 -28.54 14.47 0.60
N HIS A 688 -29.39 13.46 0.39
CA HIS A 688 -30.82 13.59 0.19
C HIS A 688 -31.61 12.61 1.06
N PRO A 689 -31.82 12.88 2.37
CA PRO A 689 -32.47 11.94 3.30
C PRO A 689 -33.89 11.51 2.90
N ASN A 690 -34.59 12.31 2.11
CA ASN A 690 -35.97 12.05 1.65
C ASN A 690 -36.04 11.25 0.32
N ASN A 691 -34.88 11.04 -0.36
CA ASN A 691 -34.89 10.27 -1.61
C ASN A 691 -34.94 8.75 -1.31
N LYS A 692 -35.89 8.07 -1.99
CA LYS A 692 -36.05 6.60 -1.85
C LYS A 692 -34.97 5.83 -2.63
N HIS A 693 -34.38 6.44 -3.64
CA HIS A 693 -33.42 5.81 -4.56
C HIS A 693 -32.19 6.70 -4.74
N PRO A 694 -31.37 6.88 -3.71
CA PRO A 694 -30.21 7.77 -3.78
C PRO A 694 -29.17 7.33 -4.85
N LYS A 695 -29.00 6.03 -5.07
CA LYS A 695 -28.08 5.47 -6.08
C LYS A 695 -28.53 5.72 -7.55
N LYS A 696 -29.74 6.25 -7.80
CA LYS A 696 -30.26 6.56 -9.15
C LYS A 696 -30.21 8.03 -9.51
N THR A 697 -29.49 8.85 -8.75
CA THR A 697 -29.40 10.30 -8.97
C THR A 697 -28.19 10.65 -9.83
N ASP A 698 -28.23 11.81 -10.48
CA ASP A 698 -27.09 12.33 -11.22
C ASP A 698 -25.92 12.68 -10.30
N GLU A 699 -26.21 13.10 -9.06
CA GLU A 699 -25.21 13.32 -8.02
C GLU A 699 -24.46 12.05 -7.67
N TYR A 700 -25.16 10.91 -7.59
CA TYR A 700 -24.49 9.62 -7.36
C TYR A 700 -23.59 9.24 -8.53
N LYS A 701 -24.05 9.41 -9.77
CA LYS A 701 -23.21 9.17 -10.96
C LYS A 701 -21.98 10.08 -10.97
N ALA A 702 -22.12 11.33 -10.54
CA ALA A 702 -20.99 12.26 -10.46
C ALA A 702 -19.93 11.82 -9.46
N VAL A 703 -20.31 11.33 -8.27
CA VAL A 703 -19.35 10.82 -7.28
C VAL A 703 -18.78 9.47 -7.66
N VAL A 704 -19.51 8.60 -8.39
CA VAL A 704 -18.96 7.36 -8.97
C VAL A 704 -17.83 7.67 -9.94
N VAL A 705 -17.98 8.67 -10.83
CA VAL A 705 -16.89 9.10 -11.71
C VAL A 705 -15.69 9.62 -10.93
N GLY A 706 -15.92 10.35 -9.84
CA GLY A 706 -14.85 10.80 -8.94
C GLY A 706 -14.11 9.64 -8.28
N ASP A 707 -14.84 8.64 -7.82
CA ASP A 707 -14.30 7.42 -7.20
C ASP A 707 -13.49 6.59 -8.21
N THR A 708 -14.00 6.40 -9.42
CA THR A 708 -13.28 5.72 -10.52
C THR A 708 -11.90 6.35 -10.82
N VAL A 709 -11.77 7.69 -10.68
CA VAL A 709 -10.46 8.38 -10.74
C VAL A 709 -9.65 8.13 -9.48
N GLY A 710 -10.31 8.05 -8.34
CA GLY A 710 -9.70 7.84 -7.02
C GLY A 710 -9.15 6.43 -6.79
N ASP A 711 -9.75 5.42 -7.39
CA ASP A 711 -9.39 4.01 -7.22
C ASP A 711 -7.93 3.71 -7.59
N PRO A 712 -7.42 4.07 -8.78
CA PRO A 712 -6.00 3.93 -9.08
C PRO A 712 -5.10 4.71 -8.12
N PHE A 713 -5.58 5.85 -7.59
CA PHE A 713 -4.82 6.66 -6.64
C PHE A 713 -4.64 5.95 -5.30
N LYS A 714 -5.76 5.47 -4.70
CA LYS A 714 -5.74 4.93 -3.33
C LYS A 714 -5.17 3.52 -3.23
N ASP A 715 -5.39 2.67 -4.25
CA ASP A 715 -5.14 1.24 -4.15
C ASP A 715 -3.99 0.75 -5.02
N THR A 716 -3.59 1.50 -6.06
CA THR A 716 -2.45 1.13 -6.92
C THR A 716 -1.28 2.08 -6.71
N SER A 717 -1.39 3.34 -7.14
CA SER A 717 -0.25 4.26 -7.21
C SER A 717 0.21 4.73 -5.84
N GLY A 718 -0.70 5.14 -4.95
CA GLY A 718 -0.35 5.63 -3.61
C GLY A 718 0.45 4.63 -2.79
N PRO A 719 -0.06 3.42 -2.55
CA PRO A 719 0.68 2.38 -1.83
C PRO A 719 1.97 1.93 -2.52
N SER A 720 1.99 1.88 -3.86
CA SER A 720 3.17 1.47 -4.61
C SER A 720 4.31 2.49 -4.52
N LEU A 721 4.01 3.78 -4.38
CA LEU A 721 5.00 4.82 -4.10
C LEU A 721 5.67 4.64 -2.74
N ASN A 722 4.94 4.13 -1.74
CA ASN A 722 5.48 3.75 -0.45
C ASN A 722 6.60 2.70 -0.58
N ILE A 723 6.39 1.69 -1.43
CA ILE A 723 7.38 0.65 -1.71
C ILE A 723 8.55 1.22 -2.51
N LEU A 724 8.28 2.06 -3.53
CA LEU A 724 9.31 2.67 -4.36
C LEU A 724 10.40 3.34 -3.54
N ILE A 725 10.03 4.21 -2.58
CA ILE A 725 11.00 4.98 -1.78
C ILE A 725 11.83 4.08 -0.86
N LYS A 726 11.24 3.03 -0.30
CA LYS A 726 11.96 2.05 0.52
C LYS A 726 12.88 1.17 -0.29
N LEU A 727 12.35 0.59 -1.36
CA LEU A 727 13.07 -0.31 -2.25
C LEU A 727 14.32 0.36 -2.82
N MET A 728 14.22 1.60 -3.32
CA MET A 728 15.39 2.32 -3.84
C MET A 728 16.44 2.52 -2.74
N SER A 729 16.03 2.83 -1.50
CA SER A 729 16.95 2.99 -0.37
C SER A 729 17.62 1.68 0.03
N VAL A 730 16.87 0.55 0.06
CA VAL A 730 17.41 -0.77 0.36
C VAL A 730 18.39 -1.25 -0.73
N ILE A 731 18.02 -1.07 -2.01
CA ILE A 731 18.92 -1.43 -3.12
C ILE A 731 20.23 -0.66 -3.03
N SER A 732 20.14 0.64 -2.73
CA SER A 732 21.33 1.47 -2.57
C SER A 732 22.25 0.96 -1.46
N LEU A 733 21.68 0.56 -0.32
CA LEU A 733 22.45 -0.05 0.78
C LEU A 733 23.08 -1.39 0.37
N VAL A 734 22.33 -2.25 -0.33
CA VAL A 734 22.84 -3.56 -0.79
C VAL A 734 23.98 -3.40 -1.78
N ILE A 735 23.93 -2.40 -2.67
CA ILE A 735 25.00 -2.18 -3.67
C ILE A 735 26.14 -1.28 -3.14
N ALA A 736 26.05 -0.78 -1.91
CA ALA A 736 27.09 0.08 -1.30
C ALA A 736 28.50 -0.50 -1.41
N PRO A 737 28.75 -1.81 -1.16
CA PRO A 737 30.10 -2.39 -1.30
C PRO A 737 30.69 -2.28 -2.71
N LEU A 738 29.86 -2.11 -3.75
CA LEU A 738 30.31 -1.89 -5.12
C LEU A 738 30.84 -0.49 -5.36
N MET A 739 30.51 0.46 -4.47
CA MET A 739 30.85 1.87 -4.59
C MET A 739 31.96 2.29 -3.63
N THR A 740 32.34 1.44 -2.67
CA THR A 740 33.49 1.66 -1.79
C THR A 740 34.76 1.26 -2.54
N THR A 741 35.76 2.15 -2.52
CA THR A 741 37.10 1.84 -3.03
C THR A 741 38.05 1.64 -1.86
N ASP A 742 38.88 0.59 -1.91
CA ASP A 742 39.91 0.33 -0.90
C ASP A 742 40.84 1.56 -0.76
N GLY A 743 40.68 2.31 0.33
CA GLY A 743 41.57 3.41 0.72
C GLY A 743 41.26 4.80 0.12
N GLY A 744 40.14 4.97 -0.58
CA GLY A 744 39.73 6.27 -1.12
C GLY A 744 38.72 6.99 -0.19
N ASP A 745 38.83 8.31 -0.11
CA ASP A 745 37.90 9.17 0.61
C ASP A 745 36.56 9.37 -0.12
N GLY A 746 36.22 8.45 -1.02
CA GLY A 746 34.99 8.52 -1.84
C GLY A 746 34.96 9.70 -2.80
N THR A 747 36.13 10.25 -3.13
CA THR A 747 36.21 11.41 -4.02
C THR A 747 35.89 11.01 -5.45
N ARG A 748 35.25 11.94 -6.17
CA ARG A 748 34.83 11.87 -7.58
C ARG A 748 35.92 11.38 -8.51
N ASP A 749 37.19 11.71 -8.23
CA ASP A 749 38.31 11.45 -9.13
C ASP A 749 38.61 9.97 -9.37
N ASP A 750 38.37 9.10 -8.38
CA ASP A 750 38.63 7.67 -8.52
C ASP A 750 37.46 6.94 -9.23
N TRP A 751 36.23 7.38 -9.01
CA TRP A 751 35.05 6.81 -9.64
C TRP A 751 34.90 7.21 -11.11
N GLU A 752 35.05 8.49 -11.45
CA GLU A 752 34.88 9.01 -12.82
C GLU A 752 35.88 8.42 -13.80
N LYS A 753 37.07 8.00 -13.33
CA LYS A 753 38.12 7.50 -14.22
C LYS A 753 37.91 6.07 -14.72
N ASN A 754 37.21 5.18 -13.98
CA ASN A 754 37.29 3.76 -14.29
C ASN A 754 35.99 2.96 -14.30
N ARG A 755 34.82 3.47 -13.83
CA ARG A 755 33.64 2.62 -13.61
C ARG A 755 32.29 3.10 -14.18
N TRP A 756 32.15 4.34 -14.66
CA TRP A 756 30.92 4.92 -15.23
C TRP A 756 30.27 4.08 -16.36
N TRP A 757 31.06 3.35 -17.10
CA TRP A 757 30.59 2.54 -18.24
C TRP A 757 29.76 1.32 -17.80
N HIS A 758 29.88 0.84 -16.55
CA HIS A 758 29.04 -0.23 -16.03
C HIS A 758 27.57 0.22 -15.93
N GLY A 759 27.32 1.40 -15.38
CA GLY A 759 25.97 2.00 -15.35
C GLY A 759 25.42 2.26 -16.73
N LEU A 760 26.26 2.74 -17.66
CA LEU A 760 25.88 2.97 -19.06
C LEU A 760 25.48 1.66 -19.77
N ILE A 761 26.20 0.56 -19.57
CA ILE A 761 25.83 -0.74 -20.14
C ILE A 761 24.46 -1.18 -19.62
N ILE A 762 24.22 -1.07 -18.31
CA ILE A 762 22.92 -1.42 -17.71
C ILE A 762 21.82 -0.57 -18.33
N LEU A 763 22.04 0.74 -18.45
CA LEU A 763 21.08 1.66 -19.08
C LEU A 763 20.76 1.26 -20.53
N ILE A 764 21.78 0.93 -21.32
CA ILE A 764 21.61 0.49 -22.72
C ILE A 764 20.79 -0.81 -22.77
N ILE A 765 21.10 -1.77 -21.91
CA ILE A 765 20.34 -3.04 -21.81
C ILE A 765 18.88 -2.76 -21.48
N LEU A 766 18.60 -1.85 -20.52
CA LEU A 766 17.24 -1.48 -20.13
C LEU A 766 16.48 -0.79 -21.26
N VAL A 767 17.14 0.10 -22.01
CA VAL A 767 16.52 0.76 -23.17
C VAL A 767 16.18 -0.26 -24.25
N ILE A 768 17.11 -1.17 -24.57
CA ILE A 768 16.86 -2.25 -25.54
C ILE A 768 15.72 -3.15 -25.06
N PHE A 769 15.72 -3.54 -23.79
CA PHE A 769 14.64 -4.32 -23.18
C PHE A 769 13.30 -3.59 -23.29
N GLY A 770 13.23 -2.31 -22.93
CA GLY A 770 12.01 -1.52 -23.03
C GLY A 770 11.46 -1.41 -24.46
N ILE A 771 12.32 -1.14 -25.43
CA ILE A 771 11.92 -1.09 -26.84
C ILE A 771 11.43 -2.48 -27.32
N THR A 772 12.15 -3.55 -26.98
CA THR A 772 11.77 -4.90 -27.37
C THR A 772 10.45 -5.31 -26.74
N TYR A 773 10.28 -5.01 -25.45
CA TYR A 773 9.06 -5.26 -24.69
C TYR A 773 7.87 -4.54 -25.30
N GLN A 774 8.00 -3.23 -25.59
CA GLN A 774 6.95 -2.43 -26.25
C GLN A 774 6.59 -2.98 -27.63
N CYS A 775 7.58 -3.39 -28.43
CA CYS A 775 7.36 -4.00 -29.75
C CYS A 775 6.64 -5.36 -29.66
N VAL A 776 6.90 -6.15 -28.62
CA VAL A 776 6.22 -7.44 -28.39
C VAL A 776 4.77 -7.18 -27.97
N ILE A 777 4.54 -6.26 -27.02
CA ILE A 777 3.20 -5.91 -26.53
C ILE A 777 2.32 -5.38 -27.67
N SER A 778 2.83 -4.45 -28.46
CA SER A 778 2.06 -3.83 -29.57
C SER A 778 1.61 -4.85 -30.63
N ARG A 779 2.34 -5.97 -30.77
CA ARG A 779 1.94 -7.06 -31.68
C ARG A 779 0.79 -7.93 -31.14
N PHE A 780 0.66 -8.03 -29.81
CA PHE A 780 -0.41 -8.82 -29.19
C PHE A 780 -1.69 -8.02 -28.96
N ALA A 781 -1.64 -6.69 -28.91
CA ALA A 781 -2.78 -5.81 -28.65
C ALA A 781 -3.79 -5.66 -29.84
N ALA A 782 -3.50 -6.18 -31.03
CA ALA A 782 -4.17 -5.84 -32.28
C ALA A 782 -5.37 -6.74 -32.65
N LEU A 783 -6.10 -7.39 -31.73
CA LEU A 783 -6.98 -8.49 -32.12
C LEU A 783 -8.48 -8.36 -31.81
N HIS A 784 -9.01 -7.19 -31.43
CA HIS A 784 -10.46 -7.02 -31.31
C HIS A 784 -10.95 -5.85 -32.15
N ASP A 785 -12.02 -6.10 -32.93
CA ASP A 785 -12.69 -5.04 -33.69
C ASP A 785 -13.55 -4.18 -32.74
N LYS A 786 -12.88 -3.25 -32.06
CA LYS A 786 -13.42 -2.38 -31.00
C LYS A 786 -14.66 -1.62 -31.52
N ASP A 787 -14.62 -1.16 -32.76
CA ASP A 787 -15.70 -0.38 -33.38
C ASP A 787 -16.99 -1.22 -33.55
N GLU A 788 -16.88 -2.50 -33.84
CA GLU A 788 -18.04 -3.40 -33.96
C GLU A 788 -18.70 -3.66 -32.59
N ILE A 789 -17.90 -3.89 -31.55
CA ILE A 789 -18.38 -4.13 -30.18
C ILE A 789 -19.12 -2.91 -29.65
N ASP A 790 -18.56 -1.72 -29.84
CA ASP A 790 -19.18 -0.46 -29.42
C ASP A 790 -20.46 -0.13 -30.21
N ALA A 791 -20.49 -0.43 -31.51
CA ALA A 791 -21.70 -0.30 -32.33
C ALA A 791 -22.81 -1.24 -31.86
N GLN A 792 -22.47 -2.47 -31.50
CA GLN A 792 -23.43 -3.45 -30.96
C GLN A 792 -23.95 -3.04 -29.58
N ALA A 793 -23.08 -2.53 -28.69
CA ALA A 793 -23.48 -2.02 -27.38
C ALA A 793 -24.45 -0.84 -27.48
N LYS A 794 -24.19 0.10 -28.39
CA LYS A 794 -25.09 1.24 -28.68
C LYS A 794 -26.44 0.77 -29.24
N LYS A 795 -26.45 -0.25 -30.11
CA LYS A 795 -27.69 -0.84 -30.66
C LYS A 795 -28.50 -1.53 -29.55
N ARG A 796 -27.84 -2.22 -28.62
CA ARG A 796 -28.49 -2.85 -27.46
C ARG A 796 -29.16 -1.79 -26.58
N LYS A 797 -28.45 -0.72 -26.20
CA LYS A 797 -28.99 0.38 -25.39
C LYS A 797 -30.24 1.01 -26.04
N ASN A 798 -30.18 1.32 -27.33
CA ASN A 798 -31.33 1.88 -28.06
C ASN A 798 -32.52 0.90 -28.05
N THR A 799 -32.27 -0.41 -28.15
CA THR A 799 -33.34 -1.43 -28.14
C THR A 799 -33.99 -1.57 -26.77
N VAL A 800 -33.18 -1.51 -25.70
CA VAL A 800 -33.67 -1.53 -24.31
C VAL A 800 -34.49 -0.27 -24.01
N GLU A 801 -34.01 0.89 -24.41
CA GLU A 801 -34.73 2.16 -24.23
C GLU A 801 -36.06 2.20 -24.99
N MET A 802 -36.08 1.70 -26.24
CA MET A 802 -37.34 1.55 -26.99
C MET A 802 -38.31 0.61 -26.30
N LYS A 803 -37.84 -0.52 -25.75
CA LYS A 803 -38.70 -1.47 -24.99
C LYS A 803 -39.24 -0.81 -23.72
N ARG A 804 -38.39 -0.04 -22.99
CA ARG A 804 -38.83 0.74 -21.81
C ARG A 804 -39.89 1.78 -22.17
N ARG A 805 -39.70 2.56 -23.23
CA ARG A 805 -40.71 3.54 -23.69
C ARG A 805 -42.03 2.88 -24.10
N LYS A 806 -41.98 1.72 -24.73
CA LYS A 806 -43.19 0.95 -25.08
C LYS A 806 -43.92 0.36 -23.85
N SER A 807 -43.19 -0.05 -22.81
CA SER A 807 -43.80 -0.56 -21.58
C SER A 807 -44.42 0.58 -20.75
N VAL A 808 -43.79 1.75 -20.69
CA VAL A 808 -44.38 2.93 -20.02
C VAL A 808 -45.61 3.45 -20.80
N GLY A 809 -45.55 3.54 -22.13
CA GLY A 809 -46.68 3.93 -22.95
C GLY A 809 -47.88 2.93 -22.92
N SER A 810 -47.64 1.65 -22.56
CA SER A 810 -48.71 0.68 -22.35
C SER A 810 -49.37 0.75 -20.98
N ILE A 811 -48.74 1.43 -20.01
CA ILE A 811 -49.31 1.67 -18.69
C ILE A 811 -50.18 2.94 -18.69
N GLU A 812 -49.77 3.98 -19.46
CA GLU A 812 -50.56 5.22 -19.64
C GLU A 812 -51.74 5.06 -20.61
N GLY A 813 -51.79 4.03 -21.44
CA GLY A 813 -52.82 3.79 -22.42
C GLY A 813 -54.11 3.11 -21.91
N LYS A 814 -54.38 3.08 -20.57
CA LYS A 814 -55.63 2.54 -20.00
C LYS A 814 -56.60 3.62 -19.48
N GLU A 815 -56.36 4.89 -19.68
CA GLU A 815 -57.36 5.93 -19.49
C GLU A 815 -57.23 6.97 -20.63
N GLY A 816 -58.20 6.95 -21.57
CA GLY A 816 -58.65 8.08 -22.36
C GLY A 816 -58.06 8.24 -23.76
N ASP A 817 -58.89 7.91 -24.74
CA ASP A 817 -59.15 8.52 -26.04
C ASP A 817 -58.06 8.62 -27.12
N LEU A 818 -58.43 8.04 -28.27
CA LEU A 818 -57.89 8.03 -29.62
C LEU A 818 -57.54 9.44 -30.13
N VAL A 819 -56.29 9.64 -30.58
CA VAL A 819 -55.93 10.65 -31.59
C VAL A 819 -55.09 9.96 -32.66
N PRO A 820 -55.31 10.26 -34.00
CA PRO A 820 -54.81 9.43 -35.13
C PRO A 820 -53.32 9.63 -35.42
N GLU A 821 -52.71 8.57 -35.91
CA GLU A 821 -51.36 8.53 -36.49
C GLU A 821 -51.22 9.54 -37.67
N GLU A 822 -50.34 10.51 -37.53
CA GLU A 822 -49.76 11.21 -38.69
C GLU A 822 -48.34 10.67 -38.94
N GLU A 823 -48.12 10.20 -40.13
CA GLU A 823 -46.84 9.70 -40.67
C GLU A 823 -45.78 10.83 -40.65
N LEU A 824 -44.72 10.68 -39.86
CA LEU A 824 -43.49 11.47 -40.01
C LEU A 824 -42.52 10.70 -40.90
N LYS A 825 -42.54 11.05 -42.18
CA LYS A 825 -41.49 10.77 -43.15
C LYS A 825 -40.23 11.54 -42.74
N MET A 826 -39.15 10.83 -42.43
CA MET A 826 -37.82 11.41 -42.36
C MET A 826 -37.18 11.40 -43.72
N GLU A 827 -36.94 12.61 -44.28
CA GLU A 827 -36.03 12.81 -45.40
C GLU A 827 -34.56 12.69 -44.97
N PRO A 828 -33.67 12.23 -45.86
CA PRO A 828 -32.25 12.08 -45.50
C PRO A 828 -31.53 13.43 -45.67
N GLU A 829 -30.89 13.94 -44.63
CA GLU A 829 -29.99 15.07 -44.70
C GLU A 829 -28.66 14.72 -45.36
N GLU A 830 -28.35 15.53 -46.38
CA GLU A 830 -27.15 15.47 -47.21
C GLU A 830 -25.86 15.77 -46.42
N LYS A 831 -24.82 15.06 -46.78
CA LYS A 831 -23.44 15.29 -46.46
C LYS A 831 -22.99 16.72 -46.74
N LYS A 832 -22.47 17.42 -45.77
CA LYS A 832 -21.50 18.52 -46.00
C LYS A 832 -20.14 18.10 -45.43
N THR A 833 -19.21 18.00 -46.38
CA THR A 833 -17.79 17.78 -46.27
C THR A 833 -17.05 18.94 -45.65
N SER A 834 -15.93 18.60 -45.06
CA SER A 834 -14.70 19.38 -44.78
C SER A 834 -14.59 20.10 -43.43
N ALA A 835 -13.80 19.48 -42.56
CA ALA A 835 -12.81 20.19 -41.73
C ALA A 835 -11.59 19.26 -41.51
N GLU A 836 -10.45 19.78 -41.86
CA GLU A 836 -9.13 19.15 -41.79
C GLU A 836 -8.82 18.55 -40.42
N VAL A 837 -8.37 17.30 -40.43
CA VAL A 837 -7.80 16.62 -39.26
C VAL A 837 -6.32 16.91 -39.26
N ALA A 838 -5.84 17.57 -38.24
CA ALA A 838 -4.42 17.67 -37.90
C ALA A 838 -3.90 16.30 -37.40
N PRO A 839 -2.65 15.89 -37.74
CA PRO A 839 -2.13 14.60 -37.38
C PRO A 839 -1.80 14.51 -35.88
N PRO A 840 -1.83 13.31 -35.29
CA PRO A 840 -1.56 13.10 -33.86
C PRO A 840 -0.08 13.34 -33.55
N VAL A 841 0.15 14.05 -32.47
CA VAL A 841 1.47 14.22 -31.87
C VAL A 841 1.84 12.89 -31.17
N THR A 842 2.86 12.23 -31.70
CA THR A 842 3.55 11.12 -31.03
C THR A 842 4.40 11.67 -29.89
N VAL A 843 4.14 11.20 -28.68
CA VAL A 843 5.06 11.29 -27.53
C VAL A 843 5.55 9.87 -27.20
#